data_70b536ed32fe2f1548a53e13d26d4656
#
_entry.id   70b536ed32fe2f1548a53e13d26d4656
#
_cell.length_a   1.000
_cell.length_b   1.000
_cell.length_c   1.000
_cell.angle_alpha   90.00
_cell.angle_beta   90.00
_cell.angle_gamma   90.00
#
_symmetry.space_group_name_H-M   'P 1'
#
loop_
_entity.id
_entity.type
_entity.pdbx_description
1 polymer ?
#
loop_
_entity_poly.entity_id
_entity_poly.type
_entity_poly.pdbx_seq_one_letter_code
_entity_poly.pdbx_strand_id
1 'polypeptide(L)'
;MDGADGRLGVLMGSGHEAALSAEPTLRKLGPKPMRIPPVILLALAPGVLIPNLLAQNPTSPPNVVPTGVLSVSDPDLEVTLWAQSPQLKNPTNLDFDGEGRVWVAEGVNYRGHHQRQPEGDRIVVLEDTDGDGRADSQSVFVQEKGLLAPMGLAVIDNRVIVSMAPDIIVYTDVNRDRKFDPAVDRREVLLTGFNGRRHDHSIHSVTQGPNGQWYWNAGNCGSMFTDKSGRTFRIGSAYDGGRDLGWEPMKIAGMKSDDGHVWIGGFAARMNPDGSQVRIIGHNFRNSYEQTVTSFGDVFQNDNDDPPACRTTFLLESGNAGFCSADGKRSWGADRRPGQSVPVAEWRQEDPGTMPPGDVYGGGSPTGIAFVEDSALGPKYRGLLLSCEPGRNVVFGYLPKPEGAGFALKRFDFLTSNREGEFSGTDFQGGSNPQRQLKTLFRPSDVGVGADGAIYVADWFDPRVGGHADWDDTTSGAIYRIAPKGHRSRPAKVDLSTPKGAAEALKNPVLHVRAAAYNALQAQGPSAIKPVERLLKDPNPHVRARAAWVLSLDPRQGLPKVAGLLKDSDPQIRVVAFRALHQAAEKNVVADNSGSSRKQAPGSRAFFLETAQRLASDPSPAVRREVAVSLRDEPYEIAGPILLTLADGFDGTDRTYLEAWGTGATGKEAQVYGALVAKSQGRGAVQWTPALAALAWRLHPESSIRDFKARGLAESLSDAERKRALTALGFNASPAAADAVLEVAAKSSGTVKAEAMWWLLNRKD
;
A
#
# COMPACT_ATOMS: atom_id res chain seq x y z
N MET A 1 -3.19 46.02 44.62
CA MET A 1 -3.36 45.69 46.03
C MET A 1 -3.20 44.20 46.06
N ASP A 2 -2.01 43.78 46.25
CA ASP A 2 -1.38 43.23 47.47
C ASP A 2 -2.01 41.87 47.83
N GLY A 3 -1.36 40.77 47.95
CA GLY A 3 0.05 40.50 48.11
C GLY A 3 0.15 39.11 48.79
N ALA A 4 1.34 38.60 48.71
CA ALA A 4 1.98 37.59 49.57
C ALA A 4 1.68 36.09 49.27
N ASP A 5 2.59 35.39 48.63
CA ASP A 5 3.78 34.68 49.18
C ASP A 5 3.48 33.48 50.08
N GLY A 6 3.89 32.31 49.72
CA GLY A 6 3.85 31.06 50.47
C GLY A 6 4.63 29.96 49.81
N ARG A 7 5.98 30.06 49.89
CA ARG A 7 6.91 28.95 49.53
C ARG A 7 6.79 27.85 50.60
N LEU A 8 6.74 26.62 50.16
CA LEU A 8 7.31 25.50 50.88
C LEU A 8 7.79 24.46 49.85
N GLY A 9 9.07 24.28 49.88
CA GLY A 9 9.80 23.25 49.14
C GLY A 9 9.78 21.92 49.91
N VAL A 10 9.82 20.86 49.13
CA VAL A 10 10.25 19.52 49.60
C VAL A 10 11.05 18.85 48.51
N LEU A 11 12.32 18.75 48.81
CA LEU A 11 13.29 17.68 48.64
C LEU A 11 13.21 16.72 47.45
N MET A 12 14.24 16.83 46.64
CA MET A 12 14.77 15.84 45.71
C MET A 12 15.10 14.50 46.37
N GLY A 13 14.72 13.40 45.76
CA GLY A 13 15.26 12.07 45.98
C GLY A 13 15.91 11.58 44.68
N SER A 14 17.23 11.61 44.65
CA SER A 14 18.09 11.09 43.59
C SER A 14 18.14 9.55 43.64
N GLY A 15 17.82 8.89 42.53
CA GLY A 15 18.00 7.45 42.32
C GLY A 15 18.92 7.20 41.11
N HIS A 16 20.02 6.55 41.38
CA HIS A 16 21.15 6.34 40.49
C HIS A 16 20.89 5.62 39.18
N GLU A 17 21.32 6.24 38.08
CA GLU A 17 21.73 5.55 36.86
C GLU A 17 23.19 5.04 37.06
N ALA A 18 23.39 3.74 36.90
CA ALA A 18 24.70 3.13 36.78
C ALA A 18 25.01 2.91 35.29
N ALA A 19 25.74 3.85 34.72
CA ALA A 19 26.39 3.67 33.43
C ALA A 19 27.75 3.00 33.65
N LEU A 20 27.92 1.80 33.12
CA LEU A 20 29.22 1.15 33.00
C LEU A 20 29.84 1.51 31.66
N SER A 21 30.73 2.51 31.66
CA SER A 21 31.71 2.76 30.61
C SER A 21 33.02 2.09 30.97
N ALA A 22 33.45 1.11 30.20
CA ALA A 22 34.79 0.57 30.24
C ALA A 22 35.48 0.83 28.89
N GLU A 23 36.31 1.85 28.83
CA GLU A 23 37.28 2.01 27.74
C GLU A 23 38.54 1.17 28.11
N PRO A 24 39.13 0.44 27.16
CA PRO A 24 40.47 -0.12 27.33
C PRO A 24 41.52 0.87 26.79
N THR A 25 42.39 1.31 27.69
CA THR A 25 43.60 2.07 27.40
C THR A 25 44.58 1.28 26.52
N LEU A 26 44.81 1.77 25.30
CA LEU A 26 45.87 1.31 24.41
C LEU A 26 47.23 1.91 24.81
N ARG A 27 48.13 1.07 25.35
CA ARG A 27 49.54 1.38 25.49
C ARG A 27 50.20 1.39 24.09
N LYS A 28 50.82 2.50 23.76
CA LYS A 28 51.71 2.65 22.60
C LYS A 28 53.01 1.85 22.87
N LEU A 29 53.24 0.83 22.03
CA LEU A 29 54.56 0.20 21.89
C LEU A 29 55.09 0.62 20.50
N GLY A 30 56.28 1.25 20.54
CA GLY A 30 56.98 1.71 19.35
C GLY A 30 57.58 0.57 18.51
N PRO A 31 57.90 0.79 17.24
CA PRO A 31 58.38 -0.24 16.35
C PRO A 31 59.84 -0.60 16.57
N LYS A 32 60.13 -1.89 16.73
CA LYS A 32 61.51 -2.42 16.63
C LYS A 32 61.81 -2.76 15.14
N PRO A 33 63.03 -2.48 14.67
CA PRO A 33 63.39 -2.81 13.30
C PRO A 33 63.69 -4.30 13.14
N MET A 34 63.07 -4.92 12.12
CA MET A 34 63.29 -6.30 11.70
C MET A 34 64.45 -6.35 10.67
N ARG A 35 65.49 -7.12 11.04
CA ARG A 35 66.65 -7.39 10.12
C ARG A 35 66.25 -8.46 9.10
N ILE A 36 66.46 -8.16 7.82
CA ILE A 36 66.29 -9.10 6.69
C ILE A 36 67.62 -9.86 6.47
N PRO A 37 67.63 -11.20 6.37
CA PRO A 37 68.83 -11.96 5.96
C PRO A 37 69.01 -11.93 4.44
N PRO A 38 70.26 -12.13 3.93
CA PRO A 38 70.58 -11.94 2.52
C PRO A 38 70.08 -13.07 1.65
N VAL A 39 69.59 -12.70 0.45
CA VAL A 39 69.18 -13.58 -0.65
C VAL A 39 70.42 -14.17 -1.34
N ILE A 40 70.43 -15.49 -1.45
CA ILE A 40 71.39 -16.25 -2.29
C ILE A 40 70.90 -16.25 -3.74
N LEU A 41 71.69 -15.71 -4.64
CA LEU A 41 71.49 -15.75 -6.09
C LEU A 41 71.89 -17.11 -6.62
N LEU A 42 70.95 -17.92 -7.14
CA LEU A 42 71.22 -19.09 -7.97
C LEU A 42 70.92 -18.76 -9.41
N ALA A 43 71.96 -18.90 -10.25
CA ALA A 43 71.83 -18.75 -11.70
C ALA A 43 71.16 -20.00 -12.30
N LEU A 44 70.17 -19.84 -13.14
CA LEU A 44 69.52 -20.88 -13.93
C LEU A 44 69.66 -20.63 -15.42
N ALA A 45 70.01 -21.67 -16.11
CA ALA A 45 70.18 -21.78 -17.55
C ALA A 45 68.83 -21.74 -18.32
N PRO A 46 68.81 -21.44 -19.63
CA PRO A 46 67.58 -21.14 -20.38
C PRO A 46 66.93 -22.40 -20.96
N GLY A 47 65.57 -22.36 -20.98
CA GLY A 47 64.81 -23.10 -21.94
C GLY A 47 63.71 -24.05 -21.44
N VAL A 48 62.52 -23.51 -21.16
CA VAL A 48 61.26 -24.16 -21.50
C VAL A 48 60.20 -23.04 -21.60
N LEU A 49 59.62 -22.84 -22.77
CA LEU A 49 58.45 -22.01 -23.00
C LEU A 49 57.20 -22.68 -22.37
N ILE A 50 56.77 -22.20 -21.25
CA ILE A 50 55.42 -22.47 -20.72
C ILE A 50 54.53 -21.34 -21.22
N PRO A 51 53.38 -21.63 -21.87
CA PRO A 51 52.48 -20.56 -22.29
C PRO A 51 51.96 -19.81 -21.06
N ASN A 52 52.13 -18.48 -21.06
CA ASN A 52 51.57 -17.55 -20.09
C ASN A 52 50.07 -17.80 -19.95
N LEU A 53 49.67 -18.49 -18.89
CA LEU A 53 48.36 -18.24 -18.32
C LEU A 53 48.43 -16.82 -17.74
N LEU A 54 48.01 -15.84 -18.51
CA LEU A 54 47.68 -14.52 -18.00
C LEU A 54 46.73 -14.74 -16.83
N ALA A 55 47.22 -14.52 -15.61
CA ALA A 55 46.35 -14.31 -14.48
C ALA A 55 45.41 -13.16 -14.87
N GLN A 56 44.19 -13.48 -15.15
CA GLN A 56 43.12 -12.48 -15.25
C GLN A 56 43.14 -11.75 -13.89
N ASN A 57 43.45 -10.46 -13.92
CA ASN A 57 43.18 -9.59 -12.81
C ASN A 57 41.77 -9.91 -12.31
N PRO A 58 41.52 -9.98 -11.02
CA PRO A 58 40.18 -10.14 -10.51
C PRO A 58 39.35 -9.02 -11.18
N THR A 59 38.50 -9.38 -12.11
CA THR A 59 37.53 -8.46 -12.70
C THR A 59 36.80 -7.83 -11.53
N SER A 60 36.68 -6.51 -11.52
CA SER A 60 35.83 -5.79 -10.57
C SER A 60 34.52 -6.55 -10.45
N PRO A 61 33.98 -6.72 -9.23
CA PRO A 61 32.70 -7.42 -9.08
C PRO A 61 31.69 -6.79 -10.03
N PRO A 62 30.83 -7.59 -10.68
CA PRO A 62 29.84 -7.06 -11.60
C PRO A 62 28.96 -6.06 -10.84
N ASN A 63 28.64 -4.93 -11.46
CA ASN A 63 27.73 -3.90 -10.95
C ASN A 63 26.27 -4.15 -11.35
N VAL A 64 25.94 -5.41 -11.65
CA VAL A 64 24.61 -5.90 -12.01
C VAL A 64 24.52 -7.39 -11.66
N VAL A 65 23.35 -7.88 -11.28
CA VAL A 65 23.12 -9.32 -11.08
C VAL A 65 22.96 -10.00 -12.43
N PRO A 66 23.84 -10.97 -12.79
CA PRO A 66 23.70 -11.68 -14.07
C PRO A 66 22.37 -12.44 -14.16
N THR A 67 21.75 -12.46 -15.32
CA THR A 67 20.47 -13.17 -15.53
C THR A 67 20.52 -14.66 -15.19
N GLY A 68 21.69 -15.29 -15.32
CA GLY A 68 21.90 -16.70 -14.93
C GLY A 68 21.78 -16.98 -13.42
N VAL A 69 21.83 -15.95 -12.58
CA VAL A 69 21.59 -16.04 -11.12
C VAL A 69 20.08 -15.96 -10.83
N LEU A 70 19.31 -15.30 -11.70
CA LEU A 70 17.88 -15.13 -11.56
C LEU A 70 17.12 -16.38 -12.04
N SER A 71 16.05 -16.69 -11.34
CA SER A 71 15.15 -17.81 -11.62
C SER A 71 13.73 -17.29 -11.74
N VAL A 72 13.06 -17.60 -12.84
CA VAL A 72 11.63 -17.33 -13.04
C VAL A 72 10.82 -18.61 -12.83
N SER A 73 9.61 -18.47 -12.32
CA SER A 73 8.75 -19.61 -11.93
C SER A 73 8.29 -20.50 -13.09
N ASP A 74 8.30 -19.98 -14.32
CA ASP A 74 7.80 -20.63 -15.51
C ASP A 74 8.94 -20.87 -16.53
N PRO A 75 9.22 -22.12 -16.93
CA PRO A 75 10.27 -22.44 -17.85
C PRO A 75 10.03 -21.90 -19.27
N ASP A 76 8.82 -21.50 -19.65
CA ASP A 76 8.50 -20.90 -20.93
C ASP A 76 8.82 -19.39 -20.99
N LEU A 77 9.13 -18.80 -19.82
CA LEU A 77 9.57 -17.42 -19.72
C LEU A 77 11.10 -17.33 -19.76
N GLU A 78 11.60 -16.17 -20.18
CA GLU A 78 13.01 -15.81 -20.10
C GLU A 78 13.19 -14.46 -19.40
N VAL A 79 14.34 -14.31 -18.74
CA VAL A 79 14.78 -13.07 -18.12
C VAL A 79 15.92 -12.50 -18.97
N THR A 80 15.76 -11.26 -19.42
CA THR A 80 16.79 -10.52 -20.13
C THR A 80 17.20 -9.29 -19.33
N LEU A 81 18.48 -8.93 -19.39
CA LEU A 81 18.95 -7.64 -18.86
C LEU A 81 18.59 -6.58 -19.89
N TRP A 82 17.60 -5.72 -19.57
CA TRP A 82 17.07 -4.73 -20.48
C TRP A 82 17.84 -3.40 -20.43
N ALA A 83 18.19 -2.92 -19.23
CA ALA A 83 19.03 -1.74 -19.02
C ALA A 83 19.88 -1.91 -17.77
N GLN A 84 21.00 -1.19 -17.69
CA GLN A 84 21.88 -1.18 -16.53
C GLN A 84 22.66 0.13 -16.43
N SER A 85 23.28 0.37 -15.30
CA SER A 85 24.23 1.47 -15.13
C SER A 85 25.35 1.41 -16.19
N PRO A 86 25.73 2.58 -16.78
CA PRO A 86 25.43 3.95 -16.34
C PRO A 86 24.18 4.58 -16.96
N GLN A 87 23.35 3.85 -17.73
CA GLN A 87 22.11 4.40 -18.31
C GLN A 87 21.13 4.86 -17.21
N LEU A 88 21.11 4.19 -16.08
CA LEU A 88 20.32 4.53 -14.89
C LEU A 88 21.15 4.33 -13.63
N LYS A 89 20.69 4.91 -12.51
CA LYS A 89 21.33 4.80 -11.21
C LYS A 89 20.28 4.58 -10.14
N ASN A 90 20.51 3.67 -9.19
CA ASN A 90 19.64 3.42 -8.01
C ASN A 90 18.14 3.64 -8.32
N PRO A 91 17.49 2.81 -9.17
CA PRO A 91 16.11 3.00 -9.56
C PRO A 91 15.17 2.74 -8.38
N THR A 92 14.34 3.74 -8.05
CA THR A 92 13.33 3.64 -6.99
C THR A 92 11.98 3.20 -7.51
N ASN A 93 11.60 3.72 -8.68
CA ASN A 93 10.30 3.45 -9.27
C ASN A 93 10.40 3.56 -10.80
N LEU A 94 9.53 2.86 -11.52
CA LEU A 94 9.46 2.88 -12.98
C LEU A 94 8.03 3.03 -13.48
N ASP A 95 7.88 3.62 -14.66
CA ASP A 95 6.61 3.67 -15.38
C ASP A 95 6.84 3.59 -16.90
N PHE A 96 5.75 3.48 -17.66
CA PHE A 96 5.79 3.22 -19.09
C PHE A 96 4.88 4.19 -19.84
N ASP A 97 5.34 4.65 -20.99
CA ASP A 97 4.49 5.40 -21.90
C ASP A 97 3.92 4.54 -23.04
N GLY A 98 3.05 5.16 -23.84
CA GLY A 98 2.39 4.46 -24.96
C GLY A 98 3.29 4.13 -26.15
N GLU A 99 4.52 4.64 -26.16
CA GLU A 99 5.50 4.40 -27.23
C GLU A 99 6.53 3.33 -26.85
N GLY A 100 6.44 2.79 -25.61
CA GLY A 100 7.27 1.69 -25.14
C GLY A 100 8.51 2.12 -24.38
N ARG A 101 8.66 3.40 -24.09
CA ARG A 101 9.74 3.89 -23.26
C ARG A 101 9.50 3.58 -21.79
N VAL A 102 10.58 3.33 -21.07
CA VAL A 102 10.58 3.13 -19.63
C VAL A 102 11.08 4.39 -18.96
N TRP A 103 10.27 4.95 -18.10
CA TRP A 103 10.60 6.11 -17.28
C TRP A 103 11.05 5.63 -15.92
N VAL A 104 12.14 6.18 -15.40
CA VAL A 104 12.76 5.73 -14.15
C VAL A 104 13.02 6.91 -13.24
N ALA A 105 12.53 6.80 -12.00
CA ALA A 105 12.93 7.68 -10.92
C ALA A 105 14.20 7.14 -10.27
N GLU A 106 15.21 8.00 -10.11
CA GLU A 106 16.49 7.66 -9.47
C GLU A 106 16.55 8.21 -8.05
N GLY A 107 17.08 7.43 -7.12
CA GLY A 107 17.22 7.80 -5.71
C GLY A 107 18.66 7.79 -5.22
N VAL A 108 19.58 8.39 -5.96
CA VAL A 108 21.02 8.45 -5.62
C VAL A 108 21.26 9.16 -4.27
N ASN A 109 20.43 10.18 -3.96
CA ASN A 109 20.48 10.94 -2.70
C ASN A 109 19.64 10.30 -1.58
N TYR A 110 19.27 9.04 -1.69
CA TYR A 110 18.46 8.35 -0.69
C TYR A 110 19.18 8.26 0.66
N ARG A 111 18.44 8.52 1.75
CA ARG A 111 18.87 8.42 3.16
C ARG A 111 20.18 9.13 3.49
N GLY A 112 21.26 8.38 3.76
CA GLY A 112 22.56 8.90 4.20
C GLY A 112 23.39 9.59 3.11
N HIS A 113 23.01 9.46 1.85
CA HIS A 113 23.79 9.92 0.69
C HIS A 113 23.32 11.25 0.11
N HIS A 114 22.93 12.17 0.95
CA HIS A 114 22.28 13.45 0.58
C HIS A 114 23.04 14.36 -0.39
N GLN A 115 24.33 14.10 -0.62
CA GLN A 115 25.18 14.91 -1.49
C GLN A 115 25.97 14.06 -2.48
N ARG A 116 25.57 12.81 -2.67
CA ARG A 116 26.21 11.91 -3.64
C ARG A 116 25.99 12.43 -5.06
N GLN A 117 24.85 13.09 -5.32
CA GLN A 117 24.54 13.79 -6.58
C GLN A 117 24.03 15.22 -6.25
N PRO A 118 24.96 16.21 -6.13
CA PRO A 118 24.60 17.58 -5.67
C PRO A 118 23.66 18.32 -6.59
N GLU A 119 23.58 17.92 -7.87
CA GLU A 119 22.66 18.47 -8.89
C GLU A 119 21.21 18.06 -8.64
N GLY A 120 20.99 17.09 -7.75
CA GLY A 120 19.71 16.42 -7.50
C GLY A 120 19.57 15.12 -8.28
N ASP A 121 18.58 14.35 -7.89
CA ASP A 121 18.26 13.09 -8.58
C ASP A 121 17.57 13.35 -9.92
N ARG A 122 17.41 12.30 -10.73
CA ARG A 122 16.92 12.41 -12.09
C ARG A 122 15.63 11.62 -12.28
N ILE A 123 14.80 12.08 -13.20
CA ILE A 123 13.86 11.22 -13.92
C ILE A 123 14.46 10.99 -15.31
N VAL A 124 14.75 9.73 -15.62
CA VAL A 124 15.36 9.34 -16.90
C VAL A 124 14.38 8.57 -17.77
N VAL A 125 14.54 8.68 -19.08
CA VAL A 125 13.74 8.00 -20.09
C VAL A 125 14.66 7.07 -20.86
N LEU A 126 14.34 5.78 -20.88
CA LEU A 126 15.07 4.73 -21.55
C LEU A 126 14.23 4.18 -22.71
N GLU A 127 14.86 3.88 -23.84
CA GLU A 127 14.18 3.39 -25.04
C GLU A 127 14.99 2.26 -25.70
N ASP A 128 14.27 1.25 -26.19
CA ASP A 128 14.74 0.19 -27.07
C ASP A 128 14.34 0.59 -28.50
N THR A 129 15.23 1.27 -29.23
CA THR A 129 14.90 1.90 -30.51
C THR A 129 14.92 0.91 -31.67
N ASP A 130 15.65 -0.21 -31.56
CA ASP A 130 15.74 -1.24 -32.60
C ASP A 130 14.87 -2.48 -32.35
N GLY A 131 14.26 -2.58 -31.19
CA GLY A 131 13.31 -3.64 -30.80
C GLY A 131 14.01 -4.98 -30.50
N ASP A 132 15.28 -4.94 -30.08
CA ASP A 132 16.06 -6.13 -29.73
C ASP A 132 15.77 -6.65 -28.30
N GLY A 133 15.06 -5.87 -27.50
CA GLY A 133 14.71 -6.17 -26.11
C GLY A 133 15.71 -5.63 -25.10
N ARG A 134 16.50 -4.61 -25.50
CA ARG A 134 17.45 -3.89 -24.65
C ARG A 134 17.35 -2.38 -24.89
N ALA A 135 17.50 -1.59 -23.85
CA ALA A 135 17.58 -0.14 -24.01
C ALA A 135 18.92 0.26 -24.65
N ASP A 136 18.85 0.96 -25.76
CA ASP A 136 19.99 1.52 -26.48
C ASP A 136 20.04 3.05 -26.45
N SER A 137 18.97 3.70 -25.97
CA SER A 137 18.88 5.15 -25.84
C SER A 137 18.52 5.55 -24.41
N GLN A 138 19.08 6.69 -23.96
CA GLN A 138 18.80 7.29 -22.65
C GLN A 138 18.76 8.80 -22.79
N SER A 139 17.74 9.42 -22.17
CA SER A 139 17.64 10.87 -21.99
C SER A 139 17.24 11.22 -20.56
N VAL A 140 17.52 12.46 -20.14
CA VAL A 140 17.09 12.98 -18.83
C VAL A 140 15.89 13.88 -19.07
N PHE A 141 14.74 13.52 -18.48
CA PHE A 141 13.56 14.36 -18.50
C PHE A 141 13.74 15.57 -17.59
N VAL A 142 14.10 15.35 -16.33
CA VAL A 142 14.35 16.41 -15.34
C VAL A 142 15.45 16.00 -14.37
N GLN A 143 16.29 16.98 -14.03
CA GLN A 143 17.24 16.93 -12.91
C GLN A 143 17.24 18.31 -12.25
N GLU A 144 16.97 18.37 -10.97
CA GLU A 144 16.97 19.63 -10.20
C GLU A 144 17.40 19.40 -8.75
N LYS A 145 18.08 20.39 -8.16
CA LYS A 145 18.63 20.29 -6.80
C LYS A 145 17.60 19.95 -5.71
N GLY A 146 16.34 20.28 -5.97
CA GLY A 146 15.23 19.99 -5.07
C GLY A 146 14.72 18.56 -5.16
N LEU A 147 15.05 17.83 -6.21
CA LEU A 147 14.63 16.44 -6.42
C LEU A 147 15.60 15.51 -5.68
N LEU A 148 15.16 14.99 -4.54
CA LEU A 148 16.00 14.21 -3.62
C LEU A 148 15.29 12.91 -3.24
N ALA A 149 15.73 11.79 -3.81
CA ALA A 149 15.16 10.47 -3.62
C ALA A 149 13.64 10.43 -3.90
N PRO A 150 13.20 10.70 -5.15
CA PRO A 150 11.82 10.47 -5.55
C PRO A 150 11.47 9.00 -5.37
N MET A 151 10.33 8.71 -4.71
CA MET A 151 9.90 7.37 -4.31
C MET A 151 8.72 6.86 -5.14
N GLY A 152 8.16 7.68 -6.01
CA GLY A 152 7.10 7.30 -6.91
C GLY A 152 7.06 8.13 -8.17
N LEU A 153 6.63 7.49 -9.26
CA LEU A 153 6.57 8.05 -10.60
C LEU A 153 5.32 7.58 -11.32
N ALA A 154 4.60 8.50 -11.98
CA ALA A 154 3.54 8.17 -12.91
C ALA A 154 3.60 9.06 -14.15
N VAL A 155 3.52 8.45 -15.33
CA VAL A 155 3.56 9.14 -16.63
C VAL A 155 2.21 8.98 -17.33
N ILE A 156 1.38 10.02 -17.24
CA ILE A 156 0.02 10.00 -17.78
C ILE A 156 -0.10 11.02 -18.90
N ASP A 157 0.00 10.55 -20.13
CA ASP A 157 0.08 11.38 -21.34
C ASP A 157 1.30 12.32 -21.27
N ASN A 158 1.12 13.62 -21.14
CA ASN A 158 2.20 14.59 -21.02
C ASN A 158 2.43 15.08 -19.58
N ARG A 159 1.86 14.40 -18.59
CA ARG A 159 2.08 14.68 -17.18
C ARG A 159 3.02 13.66 -16.56
N VAL A 160 4.05 14.13 -15.90
CA VAL A 160 4.98 13.34 -15.11
C VAL A 160 4.75 13.70 -13.64
N ILE A 161 4.17 12.79 -12.89
CA ILE A 161 3.84 12.96 -11.48
C ILE A 161 4.93 12.30 -10.66
N VAL A 162 5.52 13.04 -9.75
CA VAL A 162 6.61 12.59 -8.88
C VAL A 162 6.19 12.76 -7.42
N SER A 163 6.21 11.69 -6.65
CA SER A 163 6.05 11.76 -5.20
C SER A 163 7.42 11.73 -4.53
N MET A 164 7.66 12.74 -3.73
CA MET A 164 8.91 12.93 -2.98
C MET A 164 8.64 13.84 -1.78
N ALA A 165 8.85 13.36 -0.57
CA ALA A 165 8.62 14.19 0.61
C ALA A 165 9.41 15.52 0.52
N PRO A 166 8.75 16.65 0.82
CA PRO A 166 7.42 16.76 1.41
C PRO A 166 6.27 16.87 0.40
N ASP A 167 6.46 16.61 -0.90
CA ASP A 167 5.61 17.05 -1.99
C ASP A 167 5.11 15.93 -2.89
N ILE A 168 3.95 16.14 -3.51
CA ILE A 168 3.57 15.55 -4.80
C ILE A 168 3.77 16.63 -5.86
N ILE A 169 4.64 16.38 -6.82
CA ILE A 169 5.03 17.33 -7.87
C ILE A 169 4.45 16.83 -9.20
N VAL A 170 3.93 17.76 -10.00
CA VAL A 170 3.46 17.49 -11.37
C VAL A 170 4.28 18.33 -12.34
N TYR A 171 5.00 17.68 -13.22
CA TYR A 171 5.58 18.28 -14.40
C TYR A 171 4.64 18.08 -15.60
N THR A 172 4.37 19.13 -16.35
CA THR A 172 3.61 19.02 -17.61
C THR A 172 4.53 19.36 -18.76
N ASP A 173 4.88 18.38 -19.56
CA ASP A 173 5.64 18.54 -20.80
C ASP A 173 4.71 19.08 -21.90
N VAL A 174 4.72 20.40 -22.07
CA VAL A 174 3.78 21.11 -22.94
C VAL A 174 4.08 20.87 -24.42
N ASN A 175 5.35 20.86 -24.78
CA ASN A 175 5.80 20.68 -26.17
C ASN A 175 6.01 19.18 -26.54
N ARG A 176 5.92 18.27 -25.56
CA ARG A 176 6.01 16.81 -25.72
C ARG A 176 7.38 16.34 -26.25
N ASP A 177 8.44 17.04 -25.89
CA ASP A 177 9.80 16.68 -26.28
C ASP A 177 10.52 15.78 -25.28
N ARG A 178 9.87 15.44 -24.15
CA ARG A 178 10.38 14.60 -23.06
C ARG A 178 11.60 15.18 -22.35
N LYS A 179 11.66 16.49 -22.31
CA LYS A 179 12.67 17.23 -21.58
C LYS A 179 12.02 18.43 -20.90
N PHE A 180 12.12 18.49 -19.59
CA PHE A 180 11.57 19.60 -18.83
C PHE A 180 12.37 20.88 -19.06
N ASP A 181 11.73 21.89 -19.67
CA ASP A 181 12.24 23.23 -19.84
C ASP A 181 11.29 24.21 -19.11
N PRO A 182 11.75 24.88 -18.01
CA PRO A 182 10.89 25.79 -17.25
C PRO A 182 10.44 27.03 -18.06
N ALA A 183 11.04 27.32 -19.23
CA ALA A 183 10.60 28.37 -20.13
C ALA A 183 9.34 27.96 -20.94
N VAL A 184 9.10 26.67 -21.13
CA VAL A 184 8.01 26.12 -21.97
C VAL A 184 7.03 25.31 -21.12
N ASP A 185 7.56 24.51 -20.21
CA ASP A 185 6.81 23.51 -19.44
C ASP A 185 6.34 24.06 -18.09
N ARG A 186 5.54 23.27 -17.41
CA ARG A 186 4.99 23.66 -16.10
C ARG A 186 5.43 22.69 -15.03
N ARG A 187 5.80 23.25 -13.87
CA ARG A 187 6.05 22.51 -12.64
C ARG A 187 5.12 23.01 -11.55
N GLU A 188 4.37 22.12 -10.94
CA GLU A 188 3.44 22.44 -9.87
C GLU A 188 3.70 21.52 -8.66
N VAL A 189 3.72 22.07 -7.44
CA VAL A 189 3.55 21.31 -6.20
C VAL A 189 2.05 21.17 -5.98
N LEU A 190 1.54 19.96 -6.24
CA LEU A 190 0.11 19.67 -6.14
C LEU A 190 -0.35 19.59 -4.69
N LEU A 191 0.34 18.81 -3.88
CA LEU A 191 0.15 18.69 -2.43
C LEU A 191 1.50 18.77 -1.73
N THR A 192 1.52 19.28 -0.49
CA THR A 192 2.69 19.36 0.38
C THR A 192 2.31 19.12 1.82
N GLY A 193 3.24 18.62 2.64
CA GLY A 193 3.01 18.37 4.07
C GLY A 193 3.27 16.94 4.52
N PHE A 194 4.10 16.19 3.78
CA PHE A 194 4.50 14.82 4.07
C PHE A 194 5.88 14.80 4.73
N ASN A 195 5.99 14.29 5.97
CA ASN A 195 7.28 14.11 6.64
C ASN A 195 8.08 12.94 6.01
N GLY A 196 9.32 12.79 6.42
CA GLY A 196 10.18 11.70 6.01
C GLY A 196 10.98 12.01 4.75
N ARG A 197 11.57 13.19 4.68
CA ARG A 197 12.43 13.58 3.56
C ARG A 197 13.57 12.57 3.37
N ARG A 198 13.68 12.01 2.16
CA ARG A 198 14.67 10.99 1.81
C ARG A 198 14.57 9.72 2.68
N HIS A 199 13.39 9.41 3.17
CA HIS A 199 13.12 8.29 4.05
C HIS A 199 12.05 7.37 3.45
N ASP A 200 12.22 6.07 3.59
CA ASP A 200 11.29 5.05 3.08
C ASP A 200 9.92 4.99 3.79
N HIS A 201 9.72 5.70 4.88
CA HIS A 201 8.43 5.83 5.56
C HIS A 201 7.67 7.11 5.19
N SER A 202 8.03 7.72 4.06
CA SER A 202 7.42 8.97 3.59
C SER A 202 6.29 8.73 2.59
N ILE A 203 6.05 9.73 1.74
CA ILE A 203 5.13 9.58 0.60
C ILE A 203 5.78 8.71 -0.48
N HIS A 204 4.97 7.86 -1.08
CA HIS A 204 5.39 6.89 -2.09
C HIS A 204 4.59 7.03 -3.39
N SER A 205 4.44 5.94 -4.15
CA SER A 205 3.91 5.94 -5.51
C SER A 205 2.58 6.65 -5.69
N VAL A 206 2.40 7.21 -6.89
CA VAL A 206 1.13 7.74 -7.39
C VAL A 206 0.74 6.96 -8.63
N THR A 207 -0.55 6.62 -8.74
CA THR A 207 -1.11 5.96 -9.93
C THR A 207 -2.51 6.47 -10.22
N GLN A 208 -2.98 6.36 -11.47
CA GLN A 208 -4.37 6.65 -11.78
C GLN A 208 -5.21 5.37 -11.82
N GLY A 209 -6.26 5.33 -11.02
CA GLY A 209 -7.25 4.25 -11.04
C GLY A 209 -8.21 4.33 -12.22
N PRO A 210 -8.99 3.26 -12.46
CA PRO A 210 -9.90 3.16 -13.60
C PRO A 210 -11.08 4.14 -13.54
N ASN A 211 -11.31 4.75 -12.39
CA ASN A 211 -12.34 5.75 -12.10
C ASN A 211 -11.87 7.20 -12.40
N GLY A 212 -10.63 7.36 -12.89
CA GLY A 212 -10.03 8.65 -13.22
C GLY A 212 -9.45 9.40 -12.03
N GLN A 213 -9.50 8.85 -10.81
CA GLN A 213 -8.87 9.44 -9.64
C GLN A 213 -7.41 9.00 -9.51
N TRP A 214 -6.59 9.82 -8.89
CA TRP A 214 -5.22 9.47 -8.54
C TRP A 214 -5.19 8.84 -7.15
N TYR A 215 -4.45 7.73 -7.04
CA TYR A 215 -4.24 6.95 -5.84
C TYR A 215 -2.79 7.08 -5.40
N TRP A 216 -2.56 7.25 -4.13
CA TRP A 216 -1.23 7.42 -3.55
C TRP A 216 -1.22 6.95 -2.10
N ASN A 217 -0.04 6.67 -1.57
CA ASN A 217 0.13 6.20 -0.21
C ASN A 217 1.35 6.83 0.46
N ALA A 218 1.41 6.72 1.78
CA ALA A 218 2.52 7.16 2.59
C ALA A 218 2.73 6.20 3.75
N GLY A 219 3.98 6.02 4.15
CA GLY A 219 4.37 5.36 5.38
C GLY A 219 4.08 6.23 6.61
N ASN A 220 4.48 5.76 7.79
CA ASN A 220 4.06 6.31 9.06
C ASN A 220 4.95 7.45 9.62
N CYS A 221 5.71 8.15 8.79
CA CYS A 221 6.41 9.38 9.21
C CYS A 221 5.47 10.54 9.58
N GLY A 222 4.17 10.37 9.37
CA GLY A 222 3.16 11.37 9.62
C GLY A 222 2.98 12.37 8.48
N SER A 223 1.76 12.92 8.37
CA SER A 223 1.40 13.88 7.34
C SER A 223 0.41 14.90 7.85
N MET A 224 0.61 16.16 7.47
CA MET A 224 -0.34 17.24 7.71
C MET A 224 -0.40 18.11 6.46
N PHE A 225 -1.44 17.94 5.67
CA PHE A 225 -1.59 18.59 4.38
C PHE A 225 -3.02 19.09 4.16
N THR A 226 -3.17 20.10 3.30
CA THR A 226 -4.48 20.63 2.90
C THR A 226 -4.70 20.34 1.43
N ASP A 227 -5.84 19.71 1.10
CA ASP A 227 -6.22 19.44 -0.29
C ASP A 227 -6.64 20.72 -1.03
N LYS A 228 -6.75 20.64 -2.35
CA LYS A 228 -7.18 21.80 -3.16
C LYS A 228 -8.67 22.16 -2.96
N SER A 229 -9.44 21.37 -2.19
CA SER A 229 -10.78 21.72 -1.71
C SER A 229 -10.76 22.52 -0.39
N GLY A 230 -9.57 22.72 0.21
CA GLY A 230 -9.40 23.45 1.47
C GLY A 230 -9.55 22.60 2.73
N ARG A 231 -9.63 21.25 2.64
CA ARG A 231 -9.71 20.36 3.80
C ARG A 231 -8.32 19.93 4.26
N THR A 232 -8.05 20.06 5.56
CA THR A 232 -6.79 19.67 6.18
C THR A 232 -6.88 18.28 6.78
N PHE A 233 -5.94 17.42 6.40
CA PHE A 233 -5.75 16.08 6.93
C PHE A 233 -4.60 16.09 7.94
N ARG A 234 -4.81 15.43 9.10
CA ARG A 234 -3.84 15.31 10.20
C ARG A 234 -3.67 13.84 10.52
N ILE A 235 -2.54 13.27 10.09
CA ILE A 235 -2.27 11.84 10.18
C ILE A 235 -1.02 11.65 11.02
N GLY A 236 -1.20 11.32 12.28
CA GLY A 236 -0.12 11.09 13.22
C GLY A 236 0.22 9.63 13.41
N SER A 237 1.32 9.33 14.10
CA SER A 237 1.82 7.98 14.30
C SER A 237 2.63 7.84 15.58
N ALA A 238 2.74 6.61 16.08
CA ALA A 238 3.69 6.24 17.13
C ALA A 238 5.15 6.26 16.65
N TYR A 239 5.39 6.37 15.36
CA TYR A 239 6.72 6.42 14.79
C TYR A 239 7.24 7.86 14.73
N ASP A 240 8.48 8.07 15.16
CA ASP A 240 9.09 9.39 15.31
C ASP A 240 10.21 9.63 14.26
N GLY A 241 10.15 8.96 13.13
CA GLY A 241 11.18 8.99 12.09
C GLY A 241 11.13 10.21 11.16
N GLY A 242 10.16 11.12 11.30
CA GLY A 242 10.04 12.28 10.42
C GLY A 242 9.67 13.54 11.17
N ARG A 243 10.58 14.52 11.18
CA ARG A 243 10.34 15.87 11.75
C ARG A 243 10.78 16.97 10.78
N ASP A 244 10.87 16.67 9.50
CA ASP A 244 11.45 17.57 8.50
C ASP A 244 10.65 18.88 8.34
N LEU A 245 9.37 18.86 8.73
CA LEU A 245 8.45 20.01 8.63
C LEU A 245 8.27 20.75 9.98
N GLY A 246 9.10 20.44 10.99
CA GLY A 246 9.10 21.15 12.26
C GLY A 246 7.98 20.73 13.24
N TRP A 247 7.20 19.69 12.94
CA TRP A 247 6.20 19.12 13.84
C TRP A 247 6.41 17.61 14.06
N GLU A 248 5.88 17.09 15.16
CA GLU A 248 6.09 15.71 15.59
C GLU A 248 4.84 14.86 15.28
N PRO A 249 4.99 13.70 14.62
CA PRO A 249 3.88 12.81 14.32
C PRO A 249 3.03 12.41 15.53
N MET A 250 3.67 12.15 16.68
CA MET A 250 2.96 11.79 17.92
C MET A 250 2.09 12.91 18.48
N LYS A 251 2.41 14.18 18.21
CA LYS A 251 1.61 15.32 18.71
C LYS A 251 0.30 15.49 17.95
N ILE A 252 0.26 15.10 16.68
CA ILE A 252 -0.96 15.15 15.86
C ILE A 252 -1.73 13.81 15.86
N ALA A 253 -1.15 12.76 16.45
CA ALA A 253 -1.81 11.46 16.57
C ALA A 253 -3.11 11.55 17.37
N GLY A 254 -4.19 10.99 16.86
CA GLY A 254 -5.52 11.06 17.43
C GLY A 254 -6.29 12.35 17.15
N MET A 255 -5.70 13.34 16.49
CA MET A 255 -6.42 14.55 16.07
C MET A 255 -7.39 14.25 14.93
N LYS A 256 -8.57 14.88 14.96
CA LYS A 256 -9.51 14.82 13.83
C LYS A 256 -9.01 15.63 12.64
N SER A 257 -9.14 15.07 11.46
CA SER A 257 -9.05 15.78 10.19
C SER A 257 -10.33 16.53 9.86
N ASP A 258 -10.30 17.43 8.89
CA ASP A 258 -11.45 18.26 8.53
C ASP A 258 -12.59 17.46 7.87
N ASP A 259 -12.33 16.22 7.47
CA ASP A 259 -13.35 15.25 7.07
C ASP A 259 -14.10 14.59 8.25
N GLY A 260 -13.78 14.99 9.50
CA GLY A 260 -14.42 14.50 10.73
C GLY A 260 -13.84 13.23 11.31
N HIS A 261 -12.85 12.61 10.65
CA HIS A 261 -12.28 11.32 11.06
C HIS A 261 -10.90 11.48 11.69
N VAL A 262 -10.48 10.48 12.48
CA VAL A 262 -9.14 10.30 13.01
C VAL A 262 -8.40 9.32 12.09
N TRP A 263 -7.32 9.77 11.50
CA TRP A 263 -6.44 8.97 10.65
C TRP A 263 -5.08 8.84 11.30
N ILE A 264 -4.48 7.65 11.27
CA ILE A 264 -3.22 7.35 11.97
C ILE A 264 -2.33 6.42 11.14
N GLY A 265 -1.04 6.41 11.46
CA GLY A 265 -0.03 5.52 10.85
C GLY A 265 0.27 5.87 9.40
N GLY A 266 0.73 4.89 8.65
CA GLY A 266 0.78 4.98 7.20
C GLY A 266 -0.63 4.91 6.61
N PHE A 267 -0.83 5.44 5.41
CA PHE A 267 -2.17 5.52 4.83
C PHE A 267 -2.15 5.41 3.31
N ALA A 268 -3.30 5.04 2.77
CA ALA A 268 -3.61 5.08 1.34
C ALA A 268 -4.73 6.08 1.08
N ALA A 269 -4.63 6.82 0.00
CA ALA A 269 -5.57 7.88 -0.34
C ALA A 269 -5.88 7.89 -1.85
N ARG A 270 -6.99 8.56 -2.20
CA ARG A 270 -7.32 8.92 -3.57
C ARG A 270 -7.77 10.38 -3.65
N MET A 271 -7.61 11.00 -4.82
CA MET A 271 -7.98 12.39 -5.09
C MET A 271 -8.35 12.60 -6.55
N ASN A 272 -8.96 13.72 -6.86
CA ASN A 272 -9.06 14.17 -8.24
C ASN A 272 -7.67 14.58 -8.79
N PRO A 273 -7.44 14.52 -10.12
CA PRO A 273 -6.16 14.90 -10.73
C PRO A 273 -5.71 16.35 -10.52
N ASP A 274 -6.58 17.21 -10.00
CA ASP A 274 -6.29 18.60 -9.61
C ASP A 274 -5.91 18.76 -8.13
N GLY A 275 -5.78 17.65 -7.38
CA GLY A 275 -5.48 17.64 -5.95
C GLY A 275 -6.67 17.92 -5.04
N SER A 276 -7.87 18.02 -5.57
CA SER A 276 -9.10 18.23 -4.80
C SER A 276 -9.74 16.92 -4.34
N GLN A 277 -10.67 17.00 -3.39
CA GLN A 277 -11.51 15.89 -2.93
C GLN A 277 -10.69 14.68 -2.46
N VAL A 278 -9.62 14.91 -1.69
CA VAL A 278 -8.86 13.82 -1.09
C VAL A 278 -9.76 12.97 -0.19
N ARG A 279 -9.62 11.66 -0.28
CA ARG A 279 -10.24 10.67 0.60
C ARG A 279 -9.18 9.67 1.07
N ILE A 280 -9.11 9.44 2.36
CA ILE A 280 -8.31 8.35 2.93
C ILE A 280 -9.11 7.06 2.72
N ILE A 281 -8.51 6.09 2.00
CA ILE A 281 -9.14 4.81 1.66
C ILE A 281 -8.63 3.65 2.51
N GLY A 282 -7.58 3.87 3.30
CA GLY A 282 -7.05 2.95 4.28
C GLY A 282 -6.02 3.64 5.14
N HIS A 283 -5.87 3.21 6.39
CA HIS A 283 -4.94 3.84 7.32
C HIS A 283 -4.36 2.84 8.31
N ASN A 284 -3.45 3.33 9.15
CA ASN A 284 -2.79 2.56 10.20
C ASN A 284 -1.90 1.44 9.66
N PHE A 285 -1.27 1.69 8.49
CA PHE A 285 -0.15 0.91 8.00
C PHE A 285 1.14 1.33 8.72
N ARG A 286 2.17 0.50 8.67
CA ARG A 286 3.50 0.91 9.08
C ARG A 286 4.22 1.62 7.94
N ASN A 287 4.52 0.91 6.87
CA ASN A 287 5.23 1.46 5.72
C ASN A 287 4.79 0.77 4.43
N SER A 288 3.61 1.13 3.94
CA SER A 288 3.16 0.72 2.63
C SER A 288 3.92 1.51 1.57
N TYR A 289 4.72 0.83 0.74
CA TYR A 289 5.52 1.47 -0.29
C TYR A 289 4.70 1.77 -1.54
N GLU A 290 3.93 0.82 -2.03
CA GLU A 290 3.13 1.00 -3.23
C GLU A 290 1.77 0.32 -3.13
N GLN A 291 0.83 0.82 -3.93
CA GLN A 291 -0.48 0.23 -4.14
C GLN A 291 -0.79 0.13 -5.64
N THR A 292 -1.49 -0.93 -6.01
CA THR A 292 -2.01 -1.10 -7.37
C THR A 292 -3.54 -1.16 -7.35
N VAL A 293 -4.16 -0.60 -8.39
CA VAL A 293 -5.62 -0.52 -8.51
C VAL A 293 -6.07 -1.30 -9.74
N THR A 294 -6.90 -2.31 -9.54
CA THR A 294 -7.43 -3.13 -10.63
C THR A 294 -8.49 -2.38 -11.43
N SER A 295 -8.80 -2.86 -12.63
CA SER A 295 -9.90 -2.31 -13.43
C SER A 295 -11.27 -2.47 -12.76
N PHE A 296 -11.41 -3.37 -11.79
CA PHE A 296 -12.61 -3.47 -10.94
C PHE A 296 -12.65 -2.39 -9.86
N GLY A 297 -11.53 -1.69 -9.61
CA GLY A 297 -11.36 -0.72 -8.53
C GLY A 297 -10.94 -1.36 -7.20
N ASP A 298 -10.58 -2.63 -7.18
CA ASP A 298 -9.98 -3.27 -6.02
C ASP A 298 -8.53 -2.80 -5.86
N VAL A 299 -8.11 -2.55 -4.63
CA VAL A 299 -6.77 -2.07 -4.31
C VAL A 299 -6.01 -3.18 -3.59
N PHE A 300 -4.80 -3.43 -4.05
CA PHE A 300 -3.82 -4.27 -3.35
C PHE A 300 -2.60 -3.45 -3.00
N GLN A 301 -2.00 -3.74 -1.86
CA GLN A 301 -0.77 -3.10 -1.42
C GLN A 301 0.07 -4.04 -0.56
N ASN A 302 1.34 -3.71 -0.42
CA ASN A 302 2.21 -4.34 0.56
C ASN A 302 2.42 -3.42 1.77
N ASP A 303 2.98 -3.96 2.85
CA ASP A 303 3.27 -3.21 4.05
C ASP A 303 4.51 -3.79 4.73
N ASN A 304 5.52 -2.96 4.88
CA ASN A 304 6.75 -3.32 5.55
C ASN A 304 6.57 -3.31 7.07
N ASP A 305 6.96 -4.39 7.67
CA ASP A 305 7.15 -4.47 9.10
C ASP A 305 8.38 -5.31 9.37
N ASP A 306 9.54 -4.67 9.37
CA ASP A 306 10.85 -5.31 9.67
C ASP A 306 10.62 -6.56 10.50
N PRO A 307 11.46 -7.58 10.54
CA PRO A 307 10.99 -8.81 11.16
C PRO A 307 10.08 -8.47 12.35
N PRO A 308 8.80 -8.79 12.40
CA PRO A 308 8.37 -10.13 12.11
C PRO A 308 7.22 -10.31 11.09
N ALA A 309 6.66 -9.27 10.46
CA ALA A 309 5.31 -9.45 9.90
C ALA A 309 5.00 -8.64 8.64
N CYS A 310 5.97 -8.50 7.71
CA CYS A 310 5.69 -7.94 6.38
C CYS A 310 4.55 -8.70 5.68
N ARG A 311 3.77 -7.99 4.86
CA ARG A 311 2.57 -8.57 4.24
C ARG A 311 2.25 -7.99 2.87
N THR A 312 1.44 -8.74 2.11
CA THR A 312 0.69 -8.27 0.93
C THR A 312 -0.79 -8.42 1.21
N THR A 313 -1.58 -7.36 1.00
CA THR A 313 -2.99 -7.34 1.42
C THR A 313 -3.93 -6.74 0.38
N PHE A 314 -5.18 -7.20 0.40
CA PHE A 314 -6.31 -6.52 -0.20
C PHE A 314 -6.74 -5.37 0.72
N LEU A 315 -6.80 -4.15 0.19
CA LEU A 315 -7.23 -2.98 0.94
C LEU A 315 -8.76 -2.90 0.99
N LEU A 316 -9.32 -3.09 2.17
CA LEU A 316 -10.71 -2.76 2.42
C LEU A 316 -10.88 -1.24 2.49
N GLU A 317 -11.76 -0.65 1.71
CA GLU A 317 -11.98 0.81 1.70
C GLU A 317 -12.30 1.33 3.11
N SER A 318 -11.59 2.37 3.54
CA SER A 318 -11.58 2.94 4.89
C SER A 318 -11.07 1.96 5.98
N GLY A 319 -10.39 0.88 5.60
CA GLY A 319 -9.89 -0.14 6.51
C GLY A 319 -8.77 0.36 7.41
N ASN A 320 -8.76 -0.13 8.65
CA ASN A 320 -7.69 0.07 9.62
C ASN A 320 -6.73 -1.14 9.55
N ALA A 321 -5.48 -0.89 9.22
CA ALA A 321 -4.46 -1.93 9.04
C ALA A 321 -3.86 -2.46 10.36
N GLY A 322 -4.03 -1.76 11.48
CA GLY A 322 -3.75 -2.26 12.82
C GLY A 322 -2.36 -2.00 13.38
N PHE A 323 -1.48 -1.23 12.75
CA PHE A 323 -0.11 -1.04 13.23
C PHE A 323 -0.05 -0.29 14.59
N CYS A 324 -0.74 0.84 14.71
CA CYS A 324 -0.80 1.61 15.95
C CYS A 324 -2.09 1.33 16.74
N SER A 325 -2.09 1.69 18.04
CA SER A 325 -3.31 1.82 18.83
C SER A 325 -4.28 2.83 18.21
N ALA A 326 -5.57 2.78 18.59
CA ALA A 326 -6.62 3.65 18.03
C ALA A 326 -6.33 5.16 18.17
N ASP A 327 -5.53 5.55 19.17
CA ASP A 327 -5.05 6.94 19.35
C ASP A 327 -3.77 7.26 18.57
N GLY A 328 -3.20 6.30 17.84
CA GLY A 328 -1.98 6.45 17.05
C GLY A 328 -0.69 6.61 17.85
N LYS A 329 -0.71 6.38 19.17
CA LYS A 329 0.40 6.72 20.07
C LYS A 329 1.23 5.53 20.55
N ARG A 330 0.74 4.30 20.37
CA ARG A 330 1.44 3.09 20.81
C ARG A 330 1.62 2.11 19.67
N SER A 331 2.80 1.53 19.57
CA SER A 331 3.07 0.39 18.70
C SER A 331 2.51 -0.91 19.30
N TRP A 332 2.54 -1.99 18.52
CA TRP A 332 2.01 -3.30 18.92
C TRP A 332 2.66 -3.89 20.18
N GLY A 333 3.97 -3.66 20.37
CA GLY A 333 4.69 -4.21 21.51
C GLY A 333 4.13 -3.79 22.87
N ALA A 334 3.55 -2.56 22.94
CA ALA A 334 2.89 -2.06 24.15
C ALA A 334 1.49 -2.63 24.36
N ASP A 335 0.86 -3.15 23.31
CA ASP A 335 -0.54 -3.61 23.33
C ASP A 335 -0.69 -5.14 23.17
N ARG A 336 0.42 -5.90 23.14
CA ARG A 336 0.40 -7.35 22.99
C ARG A 336 -0.23 -8.05 24.19
N ARG A 337 -1.31 -8.80 23.93
CA ARG A 337 -2.01 -9.57 24.97
C ARG A 337 -1.35 -10.93 25.25
N PRO A 338 -1.57 -11.51 26.45
CA PRO A 338 -1.05 -12.83 26.79
C PRO A 338 -1.48 -13.92 25.80
N GLY A 339 -0.49 -14.65 25.26
CA GLY A 339 -0.74 -15.75 24.31
C GLY A 339 -0.88 -15.35 22.85
N GLN A 340 -0.90 -14.06 22.51
CA GLN A 340 -0.88 -13.64 21.12
C GLN A 340 0.45 -13.96 20.43
N SER A 341 0.40 -14.50 19.21
CA SER A 341 1.58 -14.56 18.35
C SER A 341 1.98 -13.15 17.91
N VAL A 342 3.26 -12.98 17.53
CA VAL A 342 3.76 -11.67 17.12
C VAL A 342 2.99 -11.13 15.91
N PRO A 343 2.76 -11.86 14.81
CA PRO A 343 2.00 -11.34 13.66
C PRO A 343 0.57 -10.91 14.00
N VAL A 344 -0.09 -11.62 14.92
CA VAL A 344 -1.44 -11.27 15.37
C VAL A 344 -1.45 -9.98 16.19
N ALA A 345 -0.47 -9.80 17.07
CA ALA A 345 -0.33 -8.60 17.90
C ALA A 345 0.09 -7.39 17.05
N GLU A 346 1.04 -7.59 16.14
CA GLU A 346 1.60 -6.57 15.24
C GLU A 346 0.48 -5.87 14.45
N TRP A 347 -0.36 -6.66 13.82
CA TRP A 347 -1.48 -6.16 13.02
C TRP A 347 -2.81 -6.13 13.78
N ARG A 348 -2.80 -6.23 15.12
CA ARG A 348 -3.98 -6.18 15.99
C ARG A 348 -5.17 -6.99 15.49
N GLN A 349 -4.90 -8.21 15.00
CA GLN A 349 -5.91 -9.03 14.32
C GLN A 349 -7.05 -9.53 15.21
N GLU A 350 -6.92 -9.45 16.52
CA GLU A 350 -8.00 -9.75 17.48
C GLU A 350 -8.74 -8.50 17.95
N ASP A 351 -8.42 -7.32 17.40
CA ASP A 351 -9.07 -6.06 17.76
C ASP A 351 -10.27 -5.78 16.83
N PRO A 352 -11.39 -5.25 17.34
CA PRO A 352 -12.52 -4.86 16.51
C PRO A 352 -12.15 -3.67 15.62
N GLY A 353 -12.54 -3.71 14.36
CA GLY A 353 -12.27 -2.64 13.41
C GLY A 353 -10.96 -2.79 12.63
N THR A 354 -10.18 -3.85 12.86
CA THR A 354 -8.95 -4.12 12.11
C THR A 354 -9.22 -5.01 10.91
N MET A 355 -8.84 -4.58 9.72
CA MET A 355 -9.03 -5.36 8.49
C MET A 355 -8.16 -6.62 8.49
N PRO A 356 -8.52 -7.67 7.72
CA PRO A 356 -7.69 -8.86 7.57
C PRO A 356 -6.27 -8.53 7.10
N PRO A 357 -5.25 -9.29 7.56
CA PRO A 357 -3.85 -8.96 7.29
C PRO A 357 -3.41 -9.29 5.87
N GLY A 358 -4.14 -10.12 5.14
CA GLY A 358 -3.70 -10.70 3.87
C GLY A 358 -2.66 -11.80 4.06
N ASP A 359 -1.66 -11.87 3.18
CA ASP A 359 -0.54 -12.80 3.28
C ASP A 359 0.58 -12.21 4.12
N VAL A 360 0.72 -12.66 5.36
CA VAL A 360 1.80 -12.28 6.29
C VAL A 360 2.94 -13.29 6.15
N TYR A 361 4.15 -12.84 5.83
CA TYR A 361 5.27 -13.73 5.51
C TYR A 361 6.52 -13.55 6.38
N GLY A 362 6.48 -12.70 7.37
CA GLY A 362 7.59 -12.48 8.29
C GLY A 362 8.53 -11.36 7.85
N GLY A 363 9.83 -11.48 8.07
CA GLY A 363 10.81 -10.46 7.71
C GLY A 363 10.83 -10.15 6.21
N GLY A 364 11.17 -8.92 5.87
CA GLY A 364 11.22 -8.45 4.50
C GLY A 364 11.34 -6.93 4.43
N SER A 365 11.18 -6.41 3.23
CA SER A 365 11.22 -4.98 2.95
C SER A 365 10.44 -4.68 1.65
N PRO A 366 9.13 -5.01 1.58
CA PRO A 366 8.36 -4.92 0.33
C PRO A 366 8.36 -3.51 -0.25
N THR A 367 8.38 -3.44 -1.59
CA THR A 367 8.46 -2.21 -2.37
C THR A 367 7.39 -2.17 -3.47
N GLY A 368 7.74 -2.17 -4.75
CA GLY A 368 6.80 -2.04 -5.86
C GLY A 368 5.75 -3.16 -5.95
N ILE A 369 4.58 -2.84 -6.48
CA ILE A 369 3.48 -3.78 -6.65
C ILE A 369 2.70 -3.49 -7.94
N ALA A 370 2.42 -4.52 -8.75
CA ALA A 370 1.67 -4.38 -9.99
C ALA A 370 0.60 -5.45 -10.15
N PHE A 371 -0.53 -5.10 -10.78
CA PHE A 371 -1.58 -6.04 -11.13
C PHE A 371 -1.67 -6.23 -12.64
N VAL A 372 -1.41 -7.45 -13.10
CA VAL A 372 -1.34 -7.81 -14.51
C VAL A 372 -2.72 -8.22 -15.02
N GLU A 373 -3.38 -7.35 -15.79
CA GLU A 373 -4.71 -7.62 -16.34
C GLU A 373 -4.66 -8.12 -17.79
N ASP A 374 -3.57 -7.81 -18.48
CA ASP A 374 -3.20 -8.32 -19.79
C ASP A 374 -1.68 -8.19 -19.99
N SER A 375 -1.09 -9.17 -20.67
CA SER A 375 0.36 -9.19 -20.91
C SER A 375 0.72 -10.20 -21.99
N ALA A 376 1.97 -10.12 -22.47
CA ALA A 376 2.53 -11.12 -23.37
C ALA A 376 2.69 -12.51 -22.72
N LEU A 377 2.63 -12.61 -21.39
CA LEU A 377 2.71 -13.87 -20.67
C LEU A 377 1.50 -14.79 -20.90
N GLY A 378 0.42 -14.25 -21.46
CA GLY A 378 -0.76 -14.98 -21.86
C GLY A 378 -1.84 -15.10 -20.77
N PRO A 379 -2.98 -15.74 -21.13
CA PRO A 379 -4.20 -15.72 -20.30
C PRO A 379 -4.04 -16.37 -18.92
N LYS A 380 -3.11 -17.30 -18.74
CA LYS A 380 -2.85 -17.96 -17.43
C LYS A 380 -2.34 -17.01 -16.37
N TYR A 381 -1.78 -15.87 -16.79
CA TYR A 381 -1.27 -14.83 -15.90
C TYR A 381 -2.21 -13.61 -15.78
N ARG A 382 -3.40 -13.69 -16.36
CA ARG A 382 -4.40 -12.63 -16.18
C ARG A 382 -4.88 -12.61 -14.72
N GLY A 383 -4.76 -11.46 -14.07
CA GLY A 383 -5.04 -11.31 -12.65
C GLY A 383 -3.83 -11.63 -11.75
N LEU A 384 -2.62 -11.74 -12.32
CA LEU A 384 -1.39 -11.90 -11.53
C LEU A 384 -1.10 -10.59 -10.78
N LEU A 385 -0.98 -10.68 -9.48
CA LEU A 385 -0.45 -9.64 -8.61
C LEU A 385 1.02 -9.93 -8.36
N LEU A 386 1.89 -8.98 -8.68
CA LEU A 386 3.33 -9.03 -8.43
C LEU A 386 3.66 -8.09 -7.28
N SER A 387 4.50 -8.50 -6.35
CA SER A 387 4.97 -7.69 -5.22
C SER A 387 6.48 -7.89 -5.03
N CYS A 388 7.24 -6.82 -5.17
CA CYS A 388 8.68 -6.82 -4.95
C CYS A 388 9.00 -6.97 -3.47
N GLU A 389 9.99 -7.82 -3.16
CA GLU A 389 10.45 -8.08 -1.80
C GLU A 389 11.99 -8.11 -1.77
N PRO A 390 12.63 -6.93 -1.75
CA PRO A 390 14.09 -6.81 -1.75
C PRO A 390 14.79 -7.54 -0.60
N GLY A 391 14.19 -7.56 0.59
CA GLY A 391 14.76 -8.24 1.76
C GLY A 391 14.93 -9.73 1.56
N ARG A 392 14.13 -10.35 0.68
CA ARG A 392 14.17 -11.77 0.33
C ARG A 392 14.71 -12.05 -1.06
N ASN A 393 15.14 -11.02 -1.79
CA ASN A 393 15.66 -11.13 -3.15
C ASN A 393 14.64 -11.78 -4.13
N VAL A 394 13.38 -11.39 -4.03
CA VAL A 394 12.28 -12.02 -4.78
C VAL A 394 11.24 -11.00 -5.23
N VAL A 395 10.62 -11.26 -6.36
CA VAL A 395 9.30 -10.72 -6.73
C VAL A 395 8.29 -11.82 -6.50
N PHE A 396 7.41 -11.64 -5.52
CA PHE A 396 6.31 -12.57 -5.27
C PHE A 396 5.23 -12.46 -6.33
N GLY A 397 4.63 -13.58 -6.68
CA GLY A 397 3.43 -13.67 -7.50
C GLY A 397 2.25 -14.19 -6.69
N TYR A 398 1.06 -13.65 -6.99
CA TYR A 398 -0.22 -14.12 -6.46
C TYR A 398 -1.22 -14.19 -7.60
N LEU A 399 -2.16 -15.13 -7.53
CA LEU A 399 -3.40 -15.11 -8.30
C LEU A 399 -4.55 -14.95 -7.31
N PRO A 400 -4.92 -13.71 -6.94
CA PRO A 400 -5.97 -13.45 -5.96
C PRO A 400 -7.26 -14.15 -6.33
N LYS A 401 -7.77 -14.99 -5.44
CA LYS A 401 -9.04 -15.69 -5.64
C LYS A 401 -10.11 -15.04 -4.75
N PRO A 402 -11.29 -14.69 -5.29
CA PRO A 402 -12.40 -14.25 -4.46
C PRO A 402 -12.69 -15.27 -3.34
N GLU A 403 -12.70 -14.81 -2.10
CA GLU A 403 -13.03 -15.59 -0.92
C GLU A 403 -13.89 -14.75 0.01
N GLY A 404 -15.15 -15.16 0.19
CA GLY A 404 -16.11 -14.35 0.91
C GLY A 404 -16.24 -12.93 0.33
N ALA A 405 -16.09 -11.93 1.18
CA ALA A 405 -16.07 -10.52 0.80
C ALA A 405 -14.68 -9.99 0.41
N GLY A 406 -13.64 -10.81 0.51
CA GLY A 406 -12.25 -10.46 0.22
C GLY A 406 -11.60 -11.36 -0.83
N PHE A 407 -10.30 -11.58 -0.64
CA PHE A 407 -9.48 -12.40 -1.53
C PHE A 407 -8.54 -13.29 -0.72
N ALA A 408 -8.40 -14.55 -1.15
CA ALA A 408 -7.32 -15.43 -0.73
C ALA A 408 -6.07 -15.10 -1.54
N LEU A 409 -4.97 -14.84 -0.84
CA LEU A 409 -3.66 -14.55 -1.40
C LEU A 409 -2.72 -15.73 -1.11
N LYS A 410 -2.36 -16.49 -2.14
CA LYS A 410 -1.39 -17.58 -2.05
C LYS A 410 -0.15 -17.21 -2.83
N ARG A 411 0.93 -16.93 -2.11
CA ARG A 411 2.23 -16.52 -2.62
C ARG A 411 2.96 -17.65 -3.35
N PHE A 412 3.69 -17.30 -4.40
CA PHE A 412 4.76 -18.08 -5.02
C PHE A 412 5.90 -17.14 -5.47
N ASP A 413 7.10 -17.66 -5.67
CA ASP A 413 8.23 -16.88 -6.16
C ASP A 413 8.12 -16.75 -7.68
N PHE A 414 7.81 -15.54 -8.18
CA PHE A 414 7.70 -15.29 -9.61
C PHE A 414 9.09 -15.12 -10.25
N LEU A 415 9.93 -14.25 -9.65
CA LEU A 415 11.32 -14.02 -10.03
C LEU A 415 12.18 -13.94 -8.79
N THR A 416 13.30 -14.67 -8.73
CA THR A 416 14.16 -14.64 -7.53
C THR A 416 15.61 -14.98 -7.85
N SER A 417 16.54 -14.39 -7.09
CA SER A 417 17.93 -14.85 -6.96
C SER A 417 18.15 -15.77 -5.75
N ASN A 418 17.11 -15.96 -4.92
CA ASN A 418 17.12 -16.73 -3.68
C ASN A 418 16.31 -18.03 -3.83
N ARG A 419 16.61 -18.81 -4.88
CA ARG A 419 15.85 -20.03 -5.22
C ARG A 419 15.78 -21.05 -4.07
N GLU A 420 16.86 -21.17 -3.32
CA GLU A 420 16.97 -22.13 -2.22
C GLU A 420 16.29 -21.64 -0.95
N GLY A 421 15.78 -20.41 -0.92
CA GLY A 421 15.13 -19.81 0.27
C GLY A 421 16.09 -19.57 1.44
N GLU A 422 17.39 -19.36 1.17
CA GLU A 422 18.41 -19.15 2.20
C GLU A 422 18.21 -17.84 2.98
N PHE A 423 17.65 -16.83 2.31
CA PHE A 423 17.42 -15.51 2.90
C PHE A 423 15.97 -15.36 3.31
N SER A 424 15.75 -15.26 4.62
CA SER A 424 14.41 -15.16 5.20
C SER A 424 13.88 -13.71 5.31
N GLY A 425 14.69 -12.73 4.90
CA GLY A 425 14.39 -11.31 5.04
C GLY A 425 14.68 -10.74 6.43
N THR A 426 15.18 -11.56 7.37
CA THR A 426 15.55 -11.10 8.72
C THR A 426 17.00 -10.61 8.80
N ASP A 427 17.80 -10.95 7.82
CA ASP A 427 19.20 -10.56 7.65
C ASP A 427 19.38 -9.32 6.77
N PHE A 428 18.29 -8.70 6.35
CA PHE A 428 18.30 -7.50 5.51
C PHE A 428 19.05 -6.33 6.14
N GLN A 429 19.17 -6.29 7.43
CA GLN A 429 19.97 -5.29 8.15
C GLN A 429 21.48 -5.45 7.88
N GLY A 430 21.86 -6.46 7.10
CA GLY A 430 23.17 -6.62 6.51
C GLY A 430 24.25 -7.05 7.50
N GLY A 431 23.92 -7.43 8.70
CA GLY A 431 24.90 -7.83 9.71
C GLY A 431 26.16 -6.94 9.74
N SER A 432 27.14 -7.27 10.54
CA SER A 432 28.43 -6.57 10.61
C SER A 432 29.38 -6.89 9.42
N ASN A 433 29.02 -7.83 8.55
CA ASN A 433 29.86 -8.23 7.41
C ASN A 433 29.00 -8.80 6.27
N PRO A 434 28.38 -7.96 5.41
CA PRO A 434 27.60 -8.44 4.27
C PRO A 434 28.55 -9.18 3.33
N GLN A 435 28.38 -10.49 3.23
CA GLN A 435 28.99 -11.22 2.14
C GLN A 435 28.32 -10.77 0.87
N ARG A 436 29.05 -10.07 0.00
CA ARG A 436 28.61 -9.65 -1.34
C ARG A 436 28.49 -10.89 -2.25
N GLN A 437 27.46 -11.71 -2.01
CA GLN A 437 27.13 -12.81 -2.91
C GLN A 437 26.22 -12.26 -4.00
N LEU A 438 26.42 -12.61 -5.24
CA LEU A 438 25.59 -12.13 -6.36
C LEU A 438 24.10 -12.32 -6.11
N LYS A 439 23.70 -13.42 -5.46
CA LYS A 439 22.30 -13.71 -5.15
C LYS A 439 21.69 -12.79 -4.09
N THR A 440 22.49 -12.10 -3.27
CA THR A 440 21.99 -11.13 -2.27
C THR A 440 21.95 -9.71 -2.80
N LEU A 441 22.48 -9.45 -3.98
CA LEU A 441 22.54 -8.12 -4.57
C LEU A 441 21.27 -7.75 -5.35
N PHE A 442 20.45 -8.74 -5.74
CA PHE A 442 19.16 -8.49 -6.38
C PHE A 442 18.18 -7.86 -5.38
N ARG A 443 17.85 -6.61 -5.60
CA ARG A 443 16.97 -5.82 -4.73
C ARG A 443 15.83 -5.22 -5.57
N PRO A 444 14.82 -6.01 -5.93
CA PRO A 444 13.72 -5.51 -6.76
C PRO A 444 13.03 -4.34 -6.07
N SER A 445 13.17 -3.14 -6.62
CA SER A 445 12.59 -1.92 -6.09
C SER A 445 11.19 -1.65 -6.66
N ASP A 446 10.96 -2.02 -7.93
CA ASP A 446 9.69 -1.84 -8.58
C ASP A 446 9.42 -2.85 -9.69
N VAL A 447 8.14 -3.00 -10.07
CA VAL A 447 7.69 -3.92 -11.11
C VAL A 447 6.50 -3.35 -11.89
N GLY A 448 6.51 -3.52 -13.21
CA GLY A 448 5.41 -3.05 -14.05
C GLY A 448 5.24 -3.85 -15.33
N VAL A 449 4.16 -3.56 -16.06
CA VAL A 449 3.87 -4.14 -17.37
C VAL A 449 4.21 -3.13 -18.46
N GLY A 450 5.17 -3.43 -19.31
CA GLY A 450 5.55 -2.57 -20.42
C GLY A 450 4.57 -2.60 -21.60
N ALA A 451 4.75 -1.68 -22.54
CA ALA A 451 3.88 -1.52 -23.70
C ALA A 451 3.95 -2.70 -24.69
N ASP A 452 5.00 -3.50 -24.65
CA ASP A 452 5.15 -4.76 -25.38
C ASP A 452 4.50 -5.95 -24.66
N GLY A 453 3.91 -5.71 -23.48
CA GLY A 453 3.28 -6.72 -22.63
C GLY A 453 4.22 -7.53 -21.77
N ALA A 454 5.55 -7.29 -21.82
CA ALA A 454 6.51 -7.92 -20.92
C ALA A 454 6.41 -7.33 -19.50
N ILE A 455 6.91 -8.09 -18.52
CA ILE A 455 7.09 -7.60 -17.15
C ILE A 455 8.48 -7.00 -17.03
N TYR A 456 8.58 -5.83 -16.43
CA TYR A 456 9.83 -5.15 -16.15
C TYR A 456 10.02 -5.04 -14.65
N VAL A 457 11.23 -5.33 -14.17
CA VAL A 457 11.60 -5.27 -12.74
C VAL A 457 12.83 -4.38 -12.60
N ALA A 458 12.69 -3.31 -11.84
CA ALA A 458 13.81 -2.47 -11.44
C ALA A 458 14.58 -3.14 -10.30
N ASP A 459 15.90 -3.09 -10.36
CA ASP A 459 16.82 -3.62 -9.35
C ASP A 459 17.69 -2.50 -8.80
N TRP A 460 17.51 -2.21 -7.52
CA TRP A 460 18.30 -1.22 -6.78
C TRP A 460 19.79 -1.61 -6.66
N PHE A 461 20.09 -2.90 -6.72
CA PHE A 461 21.44 -3.45 -6.60
C PHE A 461 22.18 -3.00 -5.33
N ASP A 462 21.86 -3.55 -4.19
CA ASP A 462 22.51 -3.21 -2.92
C ASP A 462 22.77 -4.47 -2.09
N PRO A 463 23.98 -4.64 -1.50
CA PRO A 463 24.25 -5.76 -0.60
C PRO A 463 23.43 -5.72 0.68
N ARG A 464 22.83 -4.56 0.99
CA ARG A 464 21.98 -4.35 2.15
C ARG A 464 20.66 -3.70 1.79
N VAL A 465 19.57 -4.17 2.39
CA VAL A 465 18.26 -3.53 2.35
C VAL A 465 17.83 -3.14 3.75
N GLY A 466 17.23 -1.97 3.89
CA GLY A 466 16.74 -1.46 5.15
C GLY A 466 17.83 -0.96 6.09
N GLY A 467 17.52 -0.82 7.37
CA GLY A 467 18.46 -0.37 8.40
C GLY A 467 19.00 1.03 8.22
N HIS A 468 18.37 1.87 7.43
CA HIS A 468 18.71 3.27 7.21
C HIS A 468 20.07 3.53 6.53
N ALA A 469 20.67 2.54 5.89
CA ALA A 469 21.92 2.68 5.16
C ALA A 469 21.84 1.97 3.80
N ASP A 470 22.38 2.60 2.82
CA ASP A 470 22.67 2.09 1.49
C ASP A 470 24.19 1.78 1.48
N TRP A 471 24.57 0.59 1.03
CA TRP A 471 25.94 0.13 0.99
C TRP A 471 26.52 -0.01 -0.42
N ASP A 472 25.71 0.26 -1.42
CA ASP A 472 26.23 0.43 -2.78
C ASP A 472 26.86 1.82 -2.91
N ASP A 473 28.18 1.85 -3.05
CA ASP A 473 28.96 3.05 -3.32
C ASP A 473 29.16 3.32 -4.84
N THR A 474 28.65 2.42 -5.71
CA THR A 474 28.78 2.51 -7.15
C THR A 474 27.62 3.19 -7.84
N THR A 475 26.52 3.44 -7.13
CA THR A 475 25.25 3.95 -7.68
C THR A 475 24.72 3.08 -8.83
N SER A 476 24.86 1.78 -8.68
CA SER A 476 24.46 0.81 -9.70
C SER A 476 22.94 0.59 -9.70
N GLY A 477 22.46 -0.02 -10.75
CA GLY A 477 21.06 -0.42 -10.90
C GLY A 477 20.84 -1.09 -12.24
N ALA A 478 19.75 -1.84 -12.34
CA ALA A 478 19.39 -2.55 -13.56
C ALA A 478 17.87 -2.58 -13.75
N ILE A 479 17.45 -2.91 -14.97
CA ILE A 479 16.07 -3.29 -15.28
C ILE A 479 16.12 -4.64 -15.98
N TYR A 480 15.39 -5.61 -15.43
CA TYR A 480 15.19 -6.91 -16.05
C TYR A 480 13.84 -6.95 -16.73
N ARG A 481 13.81 -7.56 -17.93
CA ARG A 481 12.60 -7.80 -18.71
C ARG A 481 12.29 -9.29 -18.69
N ILE A 482 11.04 -9.63 -18.37
CA ILE A 482 10.55 -11.01 -18.31
C ILE A 482 9.44 -11.16 -19.36
N ALA A 483 9.62 -12.08 -20.30
CA ALA A 483 8.68 -12.34 -21.38
C ALA A 483 8.72 -13.82 -21.80
N PRO A 484 7.77 -14.31 -22.60
CA PRO A 484 7.86 -15.60 -23.24
C PRO A 484 9.14 -15.69 -24.11
N LYS A 485 9.78 -16.86 -24.14
CA LYS A 485 10.99 -17.08 -24.92
C LYS A 485 10.81 -16.65 -26.38
N GLY A 486 11.73 -15.82 -26.86
CA GLY A 486 11.69 -15.26 -28.20
C GLY A 486 10.64 -14.18 -28.45
N HIS A 487 10.00 -13.66 -27.41
CA HIS A 487 9.08 -12.52 -27.54
C HIS A 487 9.82 -11.24 -27.91
N ARG A 488 9.41 -10.60 -29.00
CA ARG A 488 10.00 -9.35 -29.46
C ARG A 488 9.33 -8.13 -28.82
N SER A 489 10.13 -7.13 -28.49
CA SER A 489 9.67 -5.85 -27.97
C SER A 489 9.02 -5.04 -29.11
N ARG A 490 7.68 -5.01 -29.12
CA ARG A 490 6.91 -4.25 -30.11
C ARG A 490 5.67 -3.66 -29.46
N PRO A 491 5.74 -2.40 -29.01
CA PRO A 491 4.59 -1.71 -28.45
C PRO A 491 3.50 -1.54 -29.50
N ALA A 492 2.24 -1.71 -29.10
CA ALA A 492 1.09 -1.39 -29.93
C ALA A 492 0.97 0.12 -30.11
N LYS A 493 0.71 0.57 -31.34
CA LYS A 493 0.49 2.00 -31.60
C LYS A 493 -0.75 2.50 -30.86
N VAL A 494 -0.59 3.56 -30.10
CA VAL A 494 -1.65 4.24 -29.34
C VAL A 494 -2.16 5.46 -30.10
N ASP A 495 -3.48 5.56 -30.30
CA ASP A 495 -4.15 6.73 -30.86
C ASP A 495 -5.20 7.26 -29.88
N LEU A 496 -4.90 8.35 -29.20
CA LEU A 496 -5.81 9.01 -28.27
C LEU A 496 -6.64 10.13 -28.90
N SER A 497 -6.37 10.48 -30.17
CA SER A 497 -7.00 11.61 -30.85
C SER A 497 -8.42 11.34 -31.27
N THR A 498 -8.80 10.07 -31.47
CA THR A 498 -10.15 9.66 -31.88
C THR A 498 -10.85 8.83 -30.80
N PRO A 499 -12.20 8.91 -30.70
CA PRO A 499 -12.96 8.07 -29.76
C PRO A 499 -12.76 6.56 -29.95
N LYS A 500 -12.55 6.13 -31.20
CA LYS A 500 -12.29 4.72 -31.52
C LYS A 500 -10.88 4.31 -31.06
N GLY A 501 -9.88 5.13 -31.36
CA GLY A 501 -8.50 4.87 -30.96
C GLY A 501 -8.32 4.89 -29.44
N ALA A 502 -8.91 5.88 -28.76
CA ALA A 502 -8.89 5.96 -27.31
C ALA A 502 -9.64 4.79 -26.63
N ALA A 503 -10.77 4.32 -27.22
CA ALA A 503 -11.45 3.12 -26.75
C ALA A 503 -10.58 1.86 -26.91
N GLU A 504 -9.83 1.73 -28.02
CA GLU A 504 -8.90 0.62 -28.20
C GLU A 504 -7.72 0.69 -27.20
N ALA A 505 -7.22 1.90 -26.91
CA ALA A 505 -6.17 2.13 -25.93
C ALA A 505 -6.56 1.71 -24.48
N LEU A 506 -7.86 1.60 -24.17
CA LEU A 506 -8.31 0.99 -22.92
C LEU A 506 -7.92 -0.49 -22.78
N LYS A 507 -7.52 -1.17 -23.86
CA LYS A 507 -7.03 -2.56 -23.84
C LYS A 507 -5.51 -2.66 -23.65
N ASN A 508 -4.80 -1.54 -23.65
CA ASN A 508 -3.34 -1.53 -23.54
C ASN A 508 -2.88 -2.20 -22.24
N PRO A 509 -1.78 -2.99 -22.24
CA PRO A 509 -1.26 -3.59 -21.03
C PRO A 509 -0.77 -2.56 -20.00
N VAL A 510 -0.26 -1.41 -20.45
CA VAL A 510 0.24 -0.34 -19.58
C VAL A 510 -0.89 0.37 -18.85
N LEU A 511 -0.79 0.45 -17.53
CA LEU A 511 -1.79 1.07 -16.67
C LEU A 511 -2.02 2.56 -17.04
N HIS A 512 -0.96 3.33 -17.17
CA HIS A 512 -1.08 4.78 -17.42
C HIS A 512 -1.41 5.14 -18.87
N VAL A 513 -1.20 4.24 -19.83
CA VAL A 513 -1.79 4.36 -21.17
C VAL A 513 -3.32 4.22 -21.12
N ARG A 514 -3.83 3.28 -20.30
CA ARG A 514 -5.29 3.16 -20.05
C ARG A 514 -5.84 4.40 -19.32
N ALA A 515 -5.06 4.98 -18.41
CA ALA A 515 -5.41 6.23 -17.73
C ALA A 515 -5.50 7.40 -18.72
N ALA A 516 -4.52 7.55 -19.60
CA ALA A 516 -4.54 8.55 -20.67
C ALA A 516 -5.74 8.36 -21.62
N ALA A 517 -6.06 7.10 -21.95
CA ALA A 517 -7.24 6.76 -22.75
C ALA A 517 -8.56 7.15 -22.06
N TYR A 518 -8.69 6.87 -20.74
CA TYR A 518 -9.83 7.32 -19.94
C TYR A 518 -9.99 8.84 -19.99
N ASN A 519 -8.90 9.59 -19.78
CA ASN A 519 -8.91 11.05 -19.80
C ASN A 519 -9.28 11.60 -21.20
N ALA A 520 -8.75 10.99 -22.27
CA ALA A 520 -9.09 11.36 -23.64
C ALA A 520 -10.59 11.11 -23.95
N LEU A 521 -11.13 9.95 -23.54
CA LEU A 521 -12.54 9.62 -23.71
C LEU A 521 -13.46 10.55 -22.90
N GLN A 522 -13.04 10.95 -21.71
CA GLN A 522 -13.75 11.95 -20.90
C GLN A 522 -13.81 13.29 -21.63
N ALA A 523 -12.69 13.75 -22.18
CA ALA A 523 -12.63 15.01 -22.94
C ALA A 523 -13.46 14.96 -24.24
N GLN A 524 -13.55 13.80 -24.90
CA GLN A 524 -14.33 13.58 -26.12
C GLN A 524 -15.84 13.48 -25.86
N GLY A 525 -16.26 13.30 -24.61
CA GLY A 525 -17.65 13.36 -24.17
C GLY A 525 -18.58 12.35 -24.87
N PRO A 526 -19.78 12.77 -25.32
CA PRO A 526 -20.78 11.84 -25.88
C PRO A 526 -20.32 11.05 -27.12
N SER A 527 -19.29 11.51 -27.83
CA SER A 527 -18.73 10.78 -28.98
C SER A 527 -18.04 9.48 -28.59
N ALA A 528 -17.58 9.37 -27.33
CA ALA A 528 -16.95 8.19 -26.76
C ALA A 528 -17.94 7.03 -26.52
N ILE A 529 -19.22 7.31 -26.33
CA ILE A 529 -20.21 6.33 -25.83
C ILE A 529 -20.30 5.08 -26.73
N LYS A 530 -20.49 5.25 -28.02
CA LYS A 530 -20.65 4.10 -28.97
C LYS A 530 -19.41 3.23 -29.08
N PRO A 531 -18.16 3.79 -29.21
CA PRO A 531 -16.95 2.99 -29.19
C PRO A 531 -16.78 2.20 -27.90
N VAL A 532 -16.99 2.84 -26.74
CA VAL A 532 -16.79 2.25 -25.42
C VAL A 532 -17.87 1.20 -25.10
N GLU A 533 -19.12 1.42 -25.49
CA GLU A 533 -20.20 0.45 -25.29
C GLU A 533 -19.89 -0.94 -25.88
N ARG A 534 -19.16 -0.98 -26.99
CA ARG A 534 -18.74 -2.25 -27.63
C ARG A 534 -17.85 -3.06 -26.71
N LEU A 535 -17.03 -2.40 -25.87
CA LEU A 535 -16.12 -3.03 -24.94
C LEU A 535 -16.83 -3.76 -23.78
N LEU A 536 -18.12 -3.47 -23.53
CA LEU A 536 -18.91 -4.24 -22.56
C LEU A 536 -19.08 -5.72 -22.95
N LYS A 537 -18.79 -6.07 -24.21
CA LYS A 537 -18.84 -7.45 -24.73
C LYS A 537 -17.45 -8.07 -24.89
N ASP A 538 -16.39 -7.39 -24.44
CA ASP A 538 -15.05 -7.92 -24.55
C ASP A 538 -14.89 -9.21 -23.72
N PRO A 539 -14.18 -10.24 -24.22
CA PRO A 539 -13.95 -11.48 -23.48
C PRO A 539 -13.12 -11.25 -22.20
N ASN A 540 -12.29 -10.20 -22.16
CA ASN A 540 -11.54 -9.83 -20.98
C ASN A 540 -12.43 -9.04 -20.00
N PRO A 541 -12.73 -9.56 -18.79
CA PRO A 541 -13.59 -8.89 -17.82
C PRO A 541 -13.02 -7.54 -17.35
N HIS A 542 -11.70 -7.37 -17.34
CA HIS A 542 -11.05 -6.10 -16.98
C HIS A 542 -11.37 -5.01 -18.03
N VAL A 543 -11.43 -5.36 -19.31
CA VAL A 543 -11.84 -4.42 -20.38
C VAL A 543 -13.30 -4.02 -20.22
N ARG A 544 -14.18 -4.98 -19.87
CA ARG A 544 -15.59 -4.66 -19.56
C ARG A 544 -15.73 -3.70 -18.39
N ALA A 545 -14.91 -3.89 -17.35
CA ALA A 545 -14.87 -3.01 -16.18
C ALA A 545 -14.44 -1.59 -16.54
N ARG A 546 -13.37 -1.43 -17.33
CA ARG A 546 -12.91 -0.12 -17.84
C ARG A 546 -13.98 0.60 -18.65
N ALA A 547 -14.72 -0.15 -19.47
CA ALA A 547 -15.84 0.40 -20.23
C ALA A 547 -16.94 0.94 -19.31
N ALA A 548 -17.26 0.25 -18.22
CA ALA A 548 -18.26 0.70 -17.24
C ALA A 548 -17.87 2.04 -16.60
N TRP A 549 -16.60 2.21 -16.21
CA TRP A 549 -16.11 3.46 -15.64
C TRP A 549 -16.21 4.63 -16.63
N VAL A 550 -15.81 4.45 -17.88
CA VAL A 550 -15.91 5.51 -18.90
C VAL A 550 -17.37 5.83 -19.20
N LEU A 551 -18.24 4.83 -19.34
CA LEU A 551 -19.67 5.05 -19.58
C LEU A 551 -20.34 5.82 -18.43
N SER A 552 -19.88 5.65 -17.18
CA SER A 552 -20.43 6.36 -16.04
C SER A 552 -20.24 7.89 -16.09
N LEU A 553 -19.33 8.36 -16.93
CA LEU A 553 -19.09 9.80 -17.13
C LEU A 553 -20.23 10.51 -17.88
N ASP A 554 -21.05 9.78 -18.64
CA ASP A 554 -22.19 10.36 -19.36
C ASP A 554 -23.51 10.05 -18.66
N PRO A 555 -24.19 11.07 -18.08
CA PRO A 555 -25.40 10.86 -17.29
C PRO A 555 -26.63 10.48 -18.14
N ARG A 556 -26.61 10.73 -19.44
CA ARG A 556 -27.79 10.53 -20.32
C ARG A 556 -27.80 9.18 -21.01
N GLN A 557 -26.69 8.77 -21.58
CA GLN A 557 -26.61 7.56 -22.39
C GLN A 557 -25.77 6.46 -21.68
N GLY A 558 -24.73 6.85 -20.94
CA GLY A 558 -23.80 5.95 -20.33
C GLY A 558 -24.29 5.37 -18.99
N LEU A 559 -24.70 6.21 -18.03
CA LEU A 559 -25.17 5.74 -16.71
C LEU A 559 -26.33 4.74 -16.77
N PRO A 560 -27.35 4.86 -17.67
CA PRO A 560 -28.36 3.81 -17.82
C PRO A 560 -27.78 2.45 -18.21
N LYS A 561 -26.70 2.41 -19.00
CA LYS A 561 -26.03 1.17 -19.40
C LYS A 561 -25.28 0.57 -18.20
N VAL A 562 -24.59 1.41 -17.42
CA VAL A 562 -23.91 1.00 -16.17
C VAL A 562 -24.93 0.45 -15.17
N ALA A 563 -26.09 1.09 -15.00
CA ALA A 563 -27.17 0.59 -14.16
C ALA A 563 -27.69 -0.79 -14.61
N GLY A 564 -27.67 -1.06 -15.91
CA GLY A 564 -27.97 -2.39 -16.46
C GLY A 564 -27.00 -3.48 -15.98
N LEU A 565 -25.73 -3.16 -15.78
CA LEU A 565 -24.69 -4.08 -15.32
C LEU A 565 -24.87 -4.54 -13.86
N LEU A 566 -25.74 -3.89 -13.07
CA LEU A 566 -26.11 -4.36 -11.73
C LEU A 566 -26.82 -5.74 -11.74
N LYS A 567 -27.18 -6.24 -12.91
CA LYS A 567 -27.78 -7.56 -13.12
C LYS A 567 -26.82 -8.54 -13.81
N ASP A 568 -25.57 -8.17 -14.01
CA ASP A 568 -24.59 -9.05 -14.64
C ASP A 568 -24.38 -10.32 -13.82
N SER A 569 -24.14 -11.44 -14.49
CA SER A 569 -23.86 -12.72 -13.84
C SER A 569 -22.55 -12.70 -13.07
N ASP A 570 -21.57 -11.92 -13.55
CA ASP A 570 -20.27 -11.73 -12.90
C ASP A 570 -20.40 -10.74 -11.72
N PRO A 571 -20.17 -11.18 -10.46
CA PRO A 571 -20.27 -10.29 -9.31
C PRO A 571 -19.26 -9.14 -9.35
N GLN A 572 -18.10 -9.31 -9.97
CA GLN A 572 -17.10 -8.24 -10.09
C GLN A 572 -17.60 -7.11 -11.00
N ILE A 573 -18.35 -7.44 -12.06
CA ILE A 573 -18.99 -6.42 -12.91
C ILE A 573 -20.12 -5.70 -12.15
N ARG A 574 -20.88 -6.40 -11.29
CA ARG A 574 -21.87 -5.75 -10.41
C ARG A 574 -21.20 -4.81 -9.39
N VAL A 575 -20.04 -5.19 -8.84
CA VAL A 575 -19.22 -4.34 -7.98
C VAL A 575 -18.81 -3.05 -8.71
N VAL A 576 -18.24 -3.17 -9.89
CA VAL A 576 -17.85 -2.01 -10.72
C VAL A 576 -19.03 -1.10 -11.01
N ALA A 577 -20.16 -1.68 -11.41
CA ALA A 577 -21.37 -0.90 -11.70
C ALA A 577 -21.84 -0.12 -10.46
N PHE A 578 -21.83 -0.76 -9.29
CA PHE A 578 -22.21 -0.11 -8.03
C PHE A 578 -21.26 1.02 -7.66
N ARG A 579 -19.94 0.78 -7.71
CA ARG A 579 -18.89 1.80 -7.46
C ARG A 579 -19.01 3.00 -8.40
N ALA A 580 -19.22 2.75 -9.70
CA ALA A 580 -19.37 3.79 -10.71
C ALA A 580 -20.64 4.63 -10.51
N LEU A 581 -21.74 4.01 -10.09
CA LEU A 581 -22.98 4.71 -9.74
C LEU A 581 -22.83 5.52 -8.43
N HIS A 582 -22.09 4.99 -7.45
CA HIS A 582 -21.76 5.72 -6.22
C HIS A 582 -20.97 6.99 -6.53
N GLN A 583 -19.88 6.87 -7.30
CA GLN A 583 -19.08 8.02 -7.71
C GLN A 583 -19.89 9.06 -8.51
N ALA A 584 -20.81 8.62 -9.38
CA ALA A 584 -21.69 9.51 -10.10
C ALA A 584 -22.67 10.23 -9.17
N ALA A 585 -23.24 9.54 -8.18
CA ALA A 585 -24.14 10.12 -7.20
C ALA A 585 -23.45 11.18 -6.33
N GLU A 586 -22.19 10.95 -5.92
CA GLU A 586 -21.38 11.92 -5.17
C GLU A 586 -21.12 13.21 -5.97
N LYS A 587 -20.80 13.08 -7.26
CA LYS A 587 -20.58 14.24 -8.15
C LYS A 587 -21.86 15.05 -8.37
N ASN A 588 -23.01 14.40 -8.42
CA ASN A 588 -24.29 15.04 -8.69
C ASN A 588 -24.97 15.65 -7.46
N VAL A 589 -24.60 15.28 -6.23
CA VAL A 589 -25.09 15.92 -5.00
C VAL A 589 -24.80 17.43 -5.00
N VAL A 590 -23.68 17.84 -5.60
CA VAL A 590 -23.34 19.25 -5.79
C VAL A 590 -24.28 19.97 -6.77
N ALA A 591 -24.90 19.24 -7.70
CA ALA A 591 -25.79 19.78 -8.73
C ALA A 591 -27.30 19.72 -8.35
N ASP A 592 -27.69 18.83 -7.45
CA ASP A 592 -29.13 18.56 -7.11
C ASP A 592 -29.77 19.58 -6.18
N ASN A 593 -29.01 20.54 -5.63
CA ASN A 593 -29.55 21.68 -4.90
C ASN A 593 -30.42 22.63 -5.76
N SER A 594 -30.60 22.31 -7.05
CA SER A 594 -31.36 23.10 -8.01
C SER A 594 -32.82 22.68 -8.23
N GLY A 595 -33.35 21.73 -7.45
CA GLY A 595 -34.81 21.47 -7.38
C GLY A 595 -35.44 20.77 -8.58
N SER A 596 -34.70 20.06 -9.45
CA SER A 596 -35.26 19.45 -10.67
C SER A 596 -35.81 18.03 -10.45
N SER A 597 -36.85 17.67 -11.20
CA SER A 597 -37.65 16.44 -11.16
C SER A 597 -36.94 15.13 -11.54
N ARG A 598 -35.60 15.07 -11.52
CA ARG A 598 -34.80 13.88 -11.88
C ARG A 598 -34.40 12.99 -10.71
N LYS A 599 -35.19 12.99 -9.64
CA LYS A 599 -34.85 12.31 -8.36
C LYS A 599 -34.61 10.80 -8.46
N GLN A 600 -34.99 10.11 -9.55
CA GLN A 600 -34.84 8.65 -9.71
C GLN A 600 -33.98 8.23 -10.91
N ALA A 601 -33.24 9.16 -11.50
CA ALA A 601 -32.38 8.82 -12.64
C ALA A 601 -31.10 8.13 -12.17
N PRO A 602 -30.54 7.17 -12.93
CA PRO A 602 -29.20 6.63 -12.66
C PRO A 602 -28.19 7.76 -12.45
N GLY A 603 -27.42 7.68 -11.35
CA GLY A 603 -26.48 8.71 -10.93
C GLY A 603 -27.06 9.76 -9.96
N SER A 604 -28.35 9.71 -9.61
CA SER A 604 -28.86 10.48 -8.48
C SER A 604 -28.63 9.76 -7.15
N ARG A 605 -28.53 10.51 -6.06
CA ARG A 605 -28.40 9.93 -4.70
C ARG A 605 -29.58 9.01 -4.36
N ALA A 606 -30.80 9.38 -4.73
CA ALA A 606 -31.99 8.56 -4.48
C ALA A 606 -31.90 7.20 -5.19
N PHE A 607 -31.54 7.18 -6.48
CA PHE A 607 -31.31 5.94 -7.23
C PHE A 607 -30.20 5.08 -6.60
N PHE A 608 -29.13 5.72 -6.16
CA PHE A 608 -28.02 5.03 -5.50
C PHE A 608 -28.49 4.34 -4.21
N LEU A 609 -29.20 5.04 -3.33
CA LEU A 609 -29.68 4.49 -2.05
C LEU A 609 -30.70 3.36 -2.25
N GLU A 610 -31.61 3.48 -3.22
CA GLU A 610 -32.53 2.41 -3.61
C GLU A 610 -31.77 1.19 -4.11
N THR A 611 -30.69 1.42 -4.90
CA THR A 611 -29.82 0.36 -5.39
C THR A 611 -29.06 -0.30 -4.23
N ALA A 612 -28.54 0.46 -3.27
CA ALA A 612 -27.86 -0.06 -2.08
C ALA A 612 -28.80 -0.93 -1.25
N GLN A 613 -30.05 -0.48 -1.01
CA GLN A 613 -31.07 -1.26 -0.31
C GLN A 613 -31.36 -2.61 -1.00
N ARG A 614 -31.47 -2.61 -2.32
CA ARG A 614 -31.70 -3.84 -3.08
C ARG A 614 -30.49 -4.78 -3.07
N LEU A 615 -29.29 -4.26 -3.24
CA LEU A 615 -28.04 -5.05 -3.27
C LEU A 615 -27.57 -5.50 -1.90
N ALA A 616 -28.15 -5.01 -0.82
CA ALA A 616 -27.89 -5.52 0.55
C ALA A 616 -28.22 -7.01 0.69
N SER A 617 -29.06 -7.57 -0.21
CA SER A 617 -29.39 -8.99 -0.31
C SER A 617 -28.77 -9.68 -1.54
N ASP A 618 -27.77 -9.09 -2.19
CA ASP A 618 -27.07 -9.73 -3.31
C ASP A 618 -26.45 -11.06 -2.86
N PRO A 619 -26.49 -12.11 -3.69
CA PRO A 619 -25.89 -13.41 -3.33
C PRO A 619 -24.38 -13.33 -3.09
N SER A 620 -23.68 -12.37 -3.73
CA SER A 620 -22.24 -12.20 -3.59
C SER A 620 -21.88 -11.39 -2.33
N PRO A 621 -21.06 -11.94 -1.42
CA PRO A 621 -20.52 -11.19 -0.28
C PRO A 621 -19.71 -9.96 -0.71
N ALA A 622 -19.00 -10.03 -1.85
CA ALA A 622 -18.23 -8.90 -2.39
C ALA A 622 -19.13 -7.72 -2.79
N VAL A 623 -20.31 -7.98 -3.38
CA VAL A 623 -21.28 -6.92 -3.69
C VAL A 623 -21.85 -6.32 -2.39
N ARG A 624 -22.20 -7.16 -1.42
CA ARG A 624 -22.70 -6.69 -0.12
C ARG A 624 -21.64 -5.89 0.66
N ARG A 625 -20.34 -6.24 0.52
CA ARG A 625 -19.23 -5.45 1.06
C ARG A 625 -19.27 -4.01 0.54
N GLU A 626 -19.42 -3.83 -0.78
CA GLU A 626 -19.48 -2.50 -1.38
C GLU A 626 -20.66 -1.68 -0.86
N VAL A 627 -21.82 -2.33 -0.71
CA VAL A 627 -22.98 -1.68 -0.09
C VAL A 627 -22.63 -1.26 1.34
N ALA A 628 -22.02 -2.15 2.13
CA ALA A 628 -21.66 -1.85 3.52
C ALA A 628 -20.75 -0.62 3.64
N VAL A 629 -19.63 -0.59 2.92
CA VAL A 629 -18.66 0.52 3.03
C VAL A 629 -19.24 1.84 2.53
N SER A 630 -20.15 1.82 1.56
CA SER A 630 -20.81 3.03 1.04
C SER A 630 -21.77 3.70 2.05
N LEU A 631 -22.12 3.01 3.15
CA LEU A 631 -23.01 3.53 4.19
C LEU A 631 -22.26 4.27 5.31
N ARG A 632 -20.94 4.31 5.28
CA ARG A 632 -20.11 4.85 6.37
C ARG A 632 -20.52 6.26 6.77
N ASP A 633 -20.68 7.14 5.81
CA ASP A 633 -20.97 8.55 6.01
C ASP A 633 -22.48 8.87 5.95
N GLU A 634 -23.35 7.83 5.79
CA GLU A 634 -24.80 7.99 5.80
C GLU A 634 -25.36 8.00 7.23
N PRO A 635 -26.39 8.83 7.54
CA PRO A 635 -27.01 8.85 8.84
C PRO A 635 -27.75 7.53 9.14
N TYR A 636 -27.99 7.24 10.42
CA TYR A 636 -28.62 5.98 10.86
C TYR A 636 -29.99 5.73 10.20
N GLU A 637 -30.78 6.77 10.01
CA GLU A 637 -32.12 6.68 9.42
C GLU A 637 -32.11 6.07 8.00
N ILE A 638 -30.99 6.28 7.27
CA ILE A 638 -30.74 5.72 5.93
C ILE A 638 -29.99 4.39 6.05
N ALA A 639 -28.86 4.39 6.77
CA ALA A 639 -27.95 3.26 6.84
C ALA A 639 -28.49 2.09 7.68
N GLY A 640 -29.20 2.37 8.77
CA GLY A 640 -29.65 1.36 9.73
C GLY A 640 -30.44 0.20 9.12
N PRO A 641 -31.53 0.45 8.37
CA PRO A 641 -32.31 -0.61 7.71
C PRO A 641 -31.45 -1.47 6.76
N ILE A 642 -30.54 -0.83 6.02
CA ILE A 642 -29.66 -1.53 5.07
C ILE A 642 -28.63 -2.38 5.83
N LEU A 643 -28.01 -1.85 6.90
CA LEU A 643 -27.06 -2.57 7.75
C LEU A 643 -27.70 -3.79 8.42
N LEU A 644 -28.96 -3.69 8.83
CA LEU A 644 -29.68 -4.84 9.41
C LEU A 644 -29.96 -5.94 8.37
N THR A 645 -30.23 -5.56 7.12
CA THR A 645 -30.36 -6.51 6.01
C THR A 645 -29.01 -7.18 5.71
N LEU A 646 -27.92 -6.39 5.69
CA LEU A 646 -26.56 -6.91 5.50
C LEU A 646 -26.15 -7.86 6.63
N ALA A 647 -26.54 -7.58 7.89
CA ALA A 647 -26.26 -8.43 9.03
C ALA A 647 -26.89 -9.83 8.90
N ASP A 648 -28.09 -9.93 8.30
CA ASP A 648 -28.74 -11.21 8.03
C ASP A 648 -27.95 -12.07 7.00
N GLY A 649 -27.16 -11.43 6.15
CA GLY A 649 -26.29 -12.11 5.16
C GLY A 649 -24.88 -12.48 5.68
N PHE A 650 -24.55 -12.20 6.94
CA PHE A 650 -23.25 -12.55 7.51
C PHE A 650 -23.21 -14.04 7.95
N ASP A 651 -22.19 -14.75 7.47
CA ASP A 651 -22.02 -16.19 7.74
C ASP A 651 -21.45 -16.52 9.13
N GLY A 652 -21.00 -15.50 9.87
CA GLY A 652 -20.38 -15.64 11.20
C GLY A 652 -18.86 -15.81 11.18
N THR A 653 -18.21 -15.92 10.03
CA THR A 653 -16.79 -16.24 9.89
C THR A 653 -16.01 -15.29 8.98
N ASP A 654 -16.62 -14.75 7.94
CA ASP A 654 -15.98 -13.87 6.96
C ASP A 654 -15.54 -12.54 7.63
N ARG A 655 -14.25 -12.44 7.95
CA ARG A 655 -13.68 -11.28 8.60
C ARG A 655 -13.73 -10.03 7.71
N THR A 656 -13.51 -10.15 6.41
CA THR A 656 -13.59 -9.01 5.48
C THR A 656 -15.01 -8.44 5.46
N TYR A 657 -16.01 -9.32 5.44
CA TYR A 657 -17.41 -8.91 5.50
C TYR A 657 -17.74 -8.18 6.81
N LEU A 658 -17.32 -8.76 7.95
CA LEU A 658 -17.55 -8.19 9.28
C LEU A 658 -16.97 -6.78 9.40
N GLU A 659 -15.74 -6.57 8.93
CA GLU A 659 -15.08 -5.27 9.02
C GLU A 659 -15.69 -4.25 8.04
N ALA A 660 -16.07 -4.68 6.83
CA ALA A 660 -16.81 -3.83 5.89
C ALA A 660 -18.15 -3.37 6.45
N TRP A 661 -18.89 -4.30 7.05
CA TRP A 661 -20.17 -4.02 7.70
C TRP A 661 -19.99 -3.07 8.89
N GLY A 662 -18.97 -3.31 9.71
CA GLY A 662 -18.64 -2.44 10.84
C GLY A 662 -18.18 -1.05 10.39
N THR A 663 -17.49 -0.93 9.24
CA THR A 663 -17.15 0.36 8.62
C THR A 663 -18.43 1.13 8.26
N GLY A 664 -19.43 0.47 7.68
CA GLY A 664 -20.73 1.07 7.38
C GLY A 664 -21.49 1.54 8.63
N ALA A 665 -21.24 0.89 9.77
CA ALA A 665 -21.86 1.22 11.05
C ALA A 665 -21.13 2.34 11.83
N THR A 666 -20.02 2.87 11.33
CA THR A 666 -19.23 3.92 12.00
C THR A 666 -20.10 5.09 12.43
N GLY A 667 -20.04 5.46 13.73
CA GLY A 667 -20.83 6.53 14.34
C GLY A 667 -22.31 6.18 14.61
N LYS A 668 -22.72 4.91 14.33
CA LYS A 668 -24.07 4.39 14.47
C LYS A 668 -24.12 3.13 15.34
N GLU A 669 -23.00 2.79 15.97
CA GLU A 669 -22.78 1.51 16.65
C GLU A 669 -23.86 1.21 17.69
N ALA A 670 -24.24 2.19 18.51
CA ALA A 670 -25.23 2.00 19.57
C ALA A 670 -26.64 1.71 19.03
N GLN A 671 -27.06 2.44 17.97
CA GLN A 671 -28.38 2.25 17.36
C GLN A 671 -28.45 0.90 16.63
N VAL A 672 -27.42 0.56 15.85
CA VAL A 672 -27.36 -0.72 15.13
C VAL A 672 -27.31 -1.89 16.11
N TYR A 673 -26.51 -1.79 17.18
CA TYR A 673 -26.46 -2.80 18.24
C TYR A 673 -27.83 -3.01 18.89
N GLY A 674 -28.51 -1.93 19.31
CA GLY A 674 -29.84 -2.02 19.91
C GLY A 674 -30.85 -2.73 18.99
N ALA A 675 -30.83 -2.40 17.69
CA ALA A 675 -31.71 -3.04 16.71
C ALA A 675 -31.37 -4.53 16.48
N LEU A 676 -30.09 -4.91 16.46
CA LEU A 676 -29.66 -6.31 16.36
C LEU A 676 -30.12 -7.15 17.56
N VAL A 677 -29.92 -6.63 18.78
CA VAL A 677 -30.32 -7.32 19.99
C VAL A 677 -31.85 -7.45 20.06
N ALA A 678 -32.60 -6.43 19.67
CA ALA A 678 -34.06 -6.51 19.57
C ALA A 678 -34.53 -7.62 18.61
N LYS A 679 -33.84 -7.82 17.49
CA LYS A 679 -34.11 -8.94 16.54
C LYS A 679 -33.81 -10.31 17.14
N SER A 680 -33.01 -10.41 18.22
CA SER A 680 -32.66 -11.70 18.84
C SER A 680 -33.79 -12.36 19.63
N GLN A 681 -34.97 -11.77 19.65
CA GLN A 681 -36.18 -12.30 20.29
C GLN A 681 -36.01 -12.61 21.79
N GLY A 682 -35.26 -11.76 22.51
CA GLY A 682 -35.04 -11.90 23.94
C GLY A 682 -34.04 -12.97 24.36
N ARG A 683 -33.29 -13.55 23.45
CA ARG A 683 -32.19 -14.45 23.81
C ARG A 683 -31.12 -13.69 24.58
N GLY A 684 -30.76 -14.19 25.75
CA GLY A 684 -29.69 -13.60 26.55
C GLY A 684 -28.35 -13.67 25.82
N ALA A 685 -27.40 -12.79 26.14
CA ALA A 685 -26.11 -12.66 25.43
C ALA A 685 -25.30 -13.96 25.37
N VAL A 686 -25.40 -14.83 26.38
CA VAL A 686 -24.73 -16.13 26.41
C VAL A 686 -25.27 -17.10 25.34
N GLN A 687 -26.50 -16.86 24.87
CA GLN A 687 -27.17 -17.70 23.84
C GLN A 687 -27.10 -17.13 22.44
N TRP A 688 -26.35 -16.06 22.23
CA TRP A 688 -26.18 -15.48 20.89
C TRP A 688 -25.53 -16.49 19.92
N THR A 689 -25.98 -16.46 18.68
CA THR A 689 -25.31 -17.18 17.61
C THR A 689 -23.88 -16.62 17.38
N PRO A 690 -22.94 -17.41 16.84
CA PRO A 690 -21.61 -16.91 16.51
C PRO A 690 -21.65 -15.64 15.67
N ALA A 691 -22.54 -15.56 14.68
CA ALA A 691 -22.73 -14.39 13.83
C ALA A 691 -23.15 -13.14 14.64
N LEU A 692 -24.19 -13.25 15.47
CA LEU A 692 -24.65 -12.15 16.31
C LEU A 692 -23.56 -11.71 17.31
N ALA A 693 -22.86 -12.67 17.93
CA ALA A 693 -21.77 -12.38 18.84
C ALA A 693 -20.61 -11.63 18.16
N ALA A 694 -20.28 -11.97 16.92
CA ALA A 694 -19.24 -11.29 16.15
C ALA A 694 -19.67 -9.89 15.71
N LEU A 695 -20.92 -9.71 15.23
CA LEU A 695 -21.47 -8.40 14.89
C LEU A 695 -21.53 -7.47 16.13
N ALA A 696 -22.00 -7.98 17.26
CA ALA A 696 -22.03 -7.24 18.51
C ALA A 696 -20.63 -6.83 19.00
N TRP A 697 -19.66 -7.76 18.93
CA TRP A 697 -18.26 -7.52 19.24
C TRP A 697 -17.66 -6.41 18.34
N ARG A 698 -17.96 -6.44 17.05
CA ARG A 698 -17.45 -5.43 16.12
C ARG A 698 -17.96 -4.03 16.45
N LEU A 699 -19.19 -3.92 16.94
CA LEU A 699 -19.79 -2.63 17.34
C LEU A 699 -19.37 -2.17 18.73
N HIS A 700 -19.33 -3.03 19.72
CA HIS A 700 -18.98 -2.85 21.15
C HIS A 700 -19.37 -1.48 21.77
N PRO A 701 -20.61 -0.96 21.57
CA PRO A 701 -21.01 0.30 22.18
C PRO A 701 -21.12 0.16 23.71
N GLU A 702 -21.16 1.27 24.44
CA GLU A 702 -21.29 1.27 25.89
C GLU A 702 -22.52 0.47 26.37
N SER A 703 -23.63 0.54 25.63
CA SER A 703 -24.86 -0.22 25.91
C SER A 703 -24.65 -1.76 25.87
N SER A 704 -23.56 -2.27 25.32
CA SER A 704 -23.23 -3.69 25.23
C SER A 704 -22.47 -4.23 26.46
N ILE A 705 -22.02 -3.38 27.38
CA ILE A 705 -21.16 -3.77 28.53
C ILE A 705 -21.78 -4.89 29.34
N ARG A 706 -23.09 -4.78 29.69
CA ARG A 706 -23.80 -5.80 30.46
C ARG A 706 -23.76 -7.17 29.76
N ASP A 707 -23.92 -7.19 28.46
CA ASP A 707 -24.00 -8.41 27.64
C ASP A 707 -22.64 -9.04 27.51
N PHE A 708 -21.57 -8.26 27.25
CA PHE A 708 -20.20 -8.77 27.20
C PHE A 708 -19.68 -9.20 28.57
N LYS A 709 -20.08 -8.54 29.67
CA LYS A 709 -19.80 -9.03 31.02
C LYS A 709 -20.40 -10.41 31.24
N ALA A 710 -21.67 -10.60 30.87
CA ALA A 710 -22.32 -11.90 30.98
C ALA A 710 -21.59 -12.98 30.19
N ARG A 711 -21.15 -12.69 28.96
CA ARG A 711 -20.35 -13.63 28.14
C ARG A 711 -18.98 -13.90 28.74
N GLY A 712 -18.28 -12.89 29.25
CA GLY A 712 -16.97 -13.07 29.92
C GLY A 712 -17.03 -13.97 31.16
N LEU A 713 -18.14 -13.93 31.88
CA LEU A 713 -18.36 -14.76 33.08
C LEU A 713 -18.90 -16.17 32.78
N ALA A 714 -19.45 -16.42 31.60
CA ALA A 714 -20.14 -17.67 31.26
C ALA A 714 -19.17 -18.83 31.04
N GLU A 715 -19.07 -19.75 31.99
CA GLU A 715 -18.23 -20.96 31.88
C GLU A 715 -18.72 -21.94 30.81
N SER A 716 -19.96 -21.80 30.33
CA SER A 716 -20.49 -22.56 29.19
C SER A 716 -19.94 -22.13 27.83
N LEU A 717 -19.28 -20.96 27.75
CA LEU A 717 -18.61 -20.48 26.55
C LEU A 717 -17.14 -20.87 26.56
N SER A 718 -16.57 -21.04 25.35
CA SER A 718 -15.14 -21.30 25.19
C SER A 718 -14.29 -20.12 25.69
N ASP A 719 -13.05 -20.38 26.09
CA ASP A 719 -12.10 -19.32 26.47
C ASP A 719 -11.93 -18.26 25.36
N ALA A 720 -11.96 -18.68 24.09
CA ALA A 720 -11.87 -17.76 22.96
C ALA A 720 -13.05 -16.79 22.90
N GLU A 721 -14.29 -17.26 23.14
CA GLU A 721 -15.48 -16.41 23.17
C GLU A 721 -15.48 -15.48 24.38
N ARG A 722 -15.03 -15.96 25.53
CA ARG A 722 -14.89 -15.17 26.77
C ARG A 722 -13.83 -14.08 26.63
N LYS A 723 -12.70 -14.38 25.99
CA LYS A 723 -11.64 -13.41 25.65
C LYS A 723 -12.12 -12.38 24.62
N ARG A 724 -12.88 -12.80 23.61
CA ARG A 724 -13.51 -11.86 22.67
C ARG A 724 -14.45 -10.89 23.39
N ALA A 725 -15.19 -11.35 24.39
CA ALA A 725 -16.01 -10.49 25.23
C ALA A 725 -15.16 -9.51 26.05
N LEU A 726 -14.03 -9.96 26.61
CA LEU A 726 -13.07 -9.09 27.31
C LEU A 726 -12.48 -8.02 26.35
N THR A 727 -12.18 -8.38 25.11
CA THR A 727 -11.71 -7.41 24.11
C THR A 727 -12.75 -6.32 23.88
N ALA A 728 -14.03 -6.67 23.71
CA ALA A 728 -15.11 -5.67 23.57
C ALA A 728 -15.22 -4.74 24.80
N LEU A 729 -15.07 -5.28 26.00
CA LEU A 729 -15.04 -4.47 27.23
C LEU A 729 -13.79 -3.58 27.31
N GLY A 730 -12.63 -4.11 26.88
CA GLY A 730 -11.36 -3.40 26.89
C GLY A 730 -11.31 -2.19 25.95
N PHE A 731 -12.04 -2.26 24.83
CA PHE A 731 -12.18 -1.14 23.87
C PHE A 731 -13.22 -0.11 24.28
N ASN A 732 -13.94 -0.34 25.37
CA ASN A 732 -14.93 0.59 25.89
C ASN A 732 -14.33 1.43 27.02
N ALA A 733 -14.15 2.73 26.80
CA ALA A 733 -13.46 3.64 27.71
C ALA A 733 -14.39 4.17 28.84
N SER A 734 -15.25 3.32 29.43
CA SER A 734 -16.12 3.74 30.52
C SER A 734 -15.77 3.04 31.82
N PRO A 735 -16.01 3.68 32.99
CA PRO A 735 -15.85 3.06 34.32
C PRO A 735 -16.64 1.74 34.44
N ALA A 736 -17.84 1.68 33.88
CA ALA A 736 -18.66 0.48 33.90
C ALA A 736 -18.00 -0.71 33.15
N ALA A 737 -17.25 -0.44 32.09
CA ALA A 737 -16.49 -1.48 31.40
C ALA A 737 -15.31 -1.95 32.28
N ALA A 738 -14.60 -1.03 32.95
CA ALA A 738 -13.52 -1.39 33.88
C ALA A 738 -14.05 -2.29 35.04
N ASP A 739 -15.19 -1.93 35.64
CA ASP A 739 -15.84 -2.75 36.66
C ASP A 739 -16.23 -4.13 36.13
N ALA A 740 -16.73 -4.19 34.90
CA ALA A 740 -17.07 -5.46 34.26
C ALA A 740 -15.83 -6.36 34.05
N VAL A 741 -14.71 -5.79 33.60
CA VAL A 741 -13.42 -6.52 33.45
C VAL A 741 -12.90 -6.97 34.81
N LEU A 742 -12.99 -6.12 35.85
CA LEU A 742 -12.57 -6.48 37.20
C LEU A 742 -13.40 -7.67 37.76
N GLU A 743 -14.71 -7.67 37.52
CA GLU A 743 -15.56 -8.79 37.95
C GLU A 743 -15.21 -10.09 37.23
N VAL A 744 -14.92 -10.03 35.92
CA VAL A 744 -14.44 -11.19 35.15
C VAL A 744 -13.09 -11.66 35.67
N ALA A 745 -12.14 -10.76 35.96
CA ALA A 745 -10.84 -11.11 36.54
C ALA A 745 -10.95 -11.80 37.90
N ALA A 746 -11.87 -11.33 38.73
CA ALA A 746 -12.11 -11.89 40.08
C ALA A 746 -12.74 -13.28 40.06
N LYS A 747 -13.62 -13.55 39.07
CA LYS A 747 -14.45 -14.79 39.02
C LYS A 747 -13.92 -15.81 38.01
N SER A 748 -12.94 -15.48 37.19
CA SER A 748 -12.36 -16.40 36.20
C SER A 748 -11.02 -16.99 36.64
N SER A 749 -10.56 -18.01 35.92
CA SER A 749 -9.25 -18.65 36.13
C SER A 749 -8.51 -18.78 34.77
N GLY A 750 -7.29 -19.32 34.80
CA GLY A 750 -6.53 -19.65 33.60
C GLY A 750 -6.30 -18.48 32.65
N THR A 751 -6.44 -18.72 31.35
CA THR A 751 -6.15 -17.77 30.27
C THR A 751 -7.10 -16.58 30.25
N VAL A 752 -8.35 -16.77 30.63
CA VAL A 752 -9.36 -15.69 30.69
C VAL A 752 -9.01 -14.69 31.80
N LYS A 753 -8.60 -15.19 32.99
CA LYS A 753 -8.15 -14.34 34.08
C LYS A 753 -6.88 -13.55 33.68
N ALA A 754 -5.93 -14.23 33.06
CA ALA A 754 -4.68 -13.58 32.62
C ALA A 754 -4.95 -12.41 31.66
N GLU A 755 -5.87 -12.58 30.70
CA GLU A 755 -6.23 -11.53 29.78
C GLU A 755 -7.06 -10.40 30.43
N ALA A 756 -7.97 -10.73 31.34
CA ALA A 756 -8.70 -9.72 32.09
C ALA A 756 -7.77 -8.86 32.97
N MET A 757 -6.78 -9.49 33.64
CA MET A 757 -5.74 -8.76 34.39
C MET A 757 -4.89 -7.88 33.48
N TRP A 758 -4.54 -8.37 32.28
CA TRP A 758 -3.80 -7.57 31.30
C TRP A 758 -4.58 -6.30 30.92
N TRP A 759 -5.88 -6.41 30.62
CA TRP A 759 -6.75 -5.27 30.32
C TRP A 759 -6.78 -4.25 31.47
N LEU A 760 -6.92 -4.70 32.73
CA LEU A 760 -6.92 -3.81 33.90
C LEU A 760 -5.60 -3.05 34.05
N LEU A 761 -4.46 -3.69 33.79
CA LEU A 761 -3.14 -3.07 33.91
C LEU A 761 -2.79 -2.11 32.75
N ASN A 762 -3.41 -2.30 31.59
CA ASN A 762 -3.10 -1.53 30.39
C ASN A 762 -4.18 -0.50 30.02
N ARG A 763 -5.29 -0.43 30.74
CA ARG A 763 -6.26 0.66 30.61
C ARG A 763 -5.63 1.96 31.12
N LYS A 764 -6.01 3.08 30.50
CA LYS A 764 -5.49 4.41 30.86
C LYS A 764 -6.57 5.36 31.36
N ASP A 765 -7.80 4.89 31.51
CA ASP A 765 -8.97 5.57 32.03
C ASP A 765 -9.19 5.34 33.52
#